data_c97e8bc9d891543827aabcd36836c5cd
#
_entry.id   c97e8bc9d891543827aabcd36836c5cd
#
_cell.length_a   1.000
_cell.length_b   1.000
_cell.length_c   1.000
_cell.angle_alpha   90.00
_cell.angle_beta   90.00
_cell.angle_gamma   90.00
#
_symmetry.space_group_name_H-M   'P 1'
#
loop_
_entity.id
_entity.type
_entity.pdbx_description
1 polymer ?
#
loop_
_entity_poly.entity_id
_entity_poly.type
_entity_poly.pdbx_seq_one_letter_code
_entity_poly.pdbx_strand_id
1 'polypeptide(L)'
;MTDSAQLFTGVHDTPVYTNVLFDKPLRIWVAVPAVVGSVTTILLAVLNLASGHALAILICGALLTAALTGIGALVPRTRPNIAFRLRAFTASVRPAVRTSYDTPILARPNLVDNLWFADNGSVYAGFLLSGLPYHLQSSRRKTAVADLHTLLGRELPADSWLYGLGVTQDQRQLLRAMVHGHRDRDDWLYSCAQVADQLADAEPKTRLYWLMVPVDAGRAGHNVVGQATKLKDWFAGRDKDSDSSLNAYIELAHDIANSLPPEFSPTPVTAAMSAWLWQHTTWLGTFTDPLPRPTAGGSITADQLPAAAFDEGDQQHKPRRPSIFNALPSWNKYVRVSATGPHSAIAPDSYQAVLPVVDAPEGGIVFPGSEFLAALDDLDTGAVFDFAINLTARPREMEFRRNDRARGNIDDQYDHRGDVRNGLTELRATERKIAEYNRLLSANIDEQPLSAAFFIHVGAADPRTLDHSIKRLREEMTQSGQIVIRHYRGANTRLWSAFNPGVAQHKSAVDQFAHATTASKWSRFVPLISSQLGNATGMLLGFNKGNANNSAVLLDLPGTARRNHNPCLICAGAPGYGKSYTSKKIVRAELQRGAQAFIVEPDEYGEWATALADVPNKAVIDMAGGDFGCDALRIFPERVAGSYWLDYMIPMLGLDVRSVAVGRLRTLLTPAARDALGLSSTAALMRYIRDIQAPLGAAEDTRSPQVTQLAEDLRPVLLALESWATYEFTQAIFDDTLPIPDLAALDVTIWQTGSLDLPDADEVANPHLYVALSDRQRASIAIYGMLVRLARVTFFNNTNRFGLIVLEEAGPLLNSRTGARDAHLISRRARKHYTGMLIITQNPIKDLALMGDEFITQQIIVPFEKEGIARAVAASAGLPLDEYPEFQDFFLAAAGAEEMRDPTAFDDDHPGPSKTTGSGSLQGRAFFIDEFRRLGAIQIAREPNEILHRAYDTTPDQGAA
;
A
#
# COMPACT_ATOMS: atom_id res chain seq x y z
N MET A 1 -31.08 2.14 -2.49
CA MET A 1 -30.30 2.87 -3.51
C MET A 1 -28.90 2.36 -3.44
N THR A 2 -28.36 1.87 -4.51
CA THR A 2 -26.94 1.49 -4.60
C THR A 2 -26.10 2.75 -4.38
N ASP A 3 -25.15 2.69 -3.45
CA ASP A 3 -24.20 3.78 -3.25
C ASP A 3 -23.32 3.91 -4.51
N SER A 4 -23.08 5.13 -4.97
CA SER A 4 -22.37 5.35 -6.24
C SER A 4 -21.58 6.65 -6.24
N ALA A 5 -20.42 6.64 -6.87
CA ALA A 5 -19.69 7.83 -7.27
C ALA A 5 -20.36 8.45 -8.49
N GLN A 6 -20.58 9.76 -8.50
CA GLN A 6 -21.34 10.38 -9.58
C GLN A 6 -20.86 11.79 -9.93
N LEU A 7 -20.72 12.01 -11.23
CA LEU A 7 -20.55 13.33 -11.83
C LEU A 7 -21.80 13.67 -12.63
N PHE A 8 -22.42 14.79 -12.32
CA PHE A 8 -23.58 15.29 -13.06
C PHE A 8 -23.13 16.08 -14.28
N THR A 9 -22.70 15.35 -15.31
CA THR A 9 -22.17 15.92 -16.55
C THR A 9 -23.31 16.62 -17.33
N GLY A 10 -23.04 17.84 -17.81
CA GLY A 10 -23.97 18.58 -18.69
C GLY A 10 -25.21 19.19 -18.03
N VAL A 11 -25.38 19.07 -16.70
CA VAL A 11 -26.55 19.59 -15.96
C VAL A 11 -26.76 21.11 -16.18
N HIS A 12 -25.68 21.87 -16.29
CA HIS A 12 -25.72 23.31 -16.50
C HIS A 12 -25.42 23.74 -17.94
N ASP A 13 -25.31 22.81 -18.86
CA ASP A 13 -24.93 23.06 -20.25
C ASP A 13 -26.10 22.91 -21.22
N THR A 14 -27.31 23.12 -20.72
CA THR A 14 -28.52 23.08 -21.54
C THR A 14 -28.43 24.10 -22.68
N PRO A 15 -28.50 23.66 -23.94
CA PRO A 15 -28.41 24.58 -25.06
C PRO A 15 -29.66 25.48 -25.09
N VAL A 16 -29.44 26.77 -25.30
CA VAL A 16 -30.55 27.73 -25.52
C VAL A 16 -31.00 27.65 -26.96
N TYR A 17 -32.31 27.50 -27.17
CA TYR A 17 -32.94 27.53 -28.48
C TYR A 17 -33.75 28.83 -28.68
N THR A 18 -33.93 29.23 -29.92
CA THR A 18 -34.70 30.39 -30.28
C THR A 18 -35.56 30.09 -31.51
N ASN A 19 -36.74 30.69 -31.59
CA ASN A 19 -37.71 30.57 -32.69
C ASN A 19 -37.62 31.72 -33.70
N VAL A 20 -36.54 32.47 -33.70
CA VAL A 20 -36.38 33.68 -34.54
C VAL A 20 -36.51 33.41 -36.04
N LEU A 21 -36.37 32.14 -36.47
CA LEU A 21 -36.46 31.78 -37.91
C LEU A 21 -37.45 30.62 -38.12
N PHE A 22 -38.54 30.90 -38.84
CA PHE A 22 -39.50 29.91 -39.39
C PHE A 22 -40.21 29.03 -38.34
N ASP A 23 -40.54 29.52 -37.20
CA ASP A 23 -41.22 28.77 -36.10
C ASP A 23 -40.58 27.40 -35.78
N LYS A 24 -39.30 27.20 -36.13
CA LYS A 24 -38.54 26.01 -35.82
C LYS A 24 -37.50 26.32 -34.74
N PRO A 25 -37.40 25.49 -33.71
CA PRO A 25 -36.41 25.67 -32.66
C PRO A 25 -35.00 25.49 -33.22
N LEU A 26 -34.30 26.59 -33.36
CA LEU A 26 -32.90 26.62 -33.78
C LEU A 26 -32.01 26.97 -32.59
N ARG A 27 -30.89 26.31 -32.50
CA ARG A 27 -29.87 26.68 -31.48
C ARG A 27 -29.43 28.12 -31.73
N ILE A 28 -29.25 28.86 -30.66
CA ILE A 28 -28.86 30.27 -30.72
C ILE A 28 -27.56 30.45 -31.54
N TRP A 29 -26.63 29.51 -31.43
CA TRP A 29 -25.36 29.48 -32.18
C TRP A 29 -25.53 29.19 -33.70
N VAL A 30 -26.67 28.67 -34.12
CA VAL A 30 -27.07 28.51 -35.52
C VAL A 30 -27.87 29.71 -35.95
N ALA A 31 -28.80 30.16 -35.13
CA ALA A 31 -29.71 31.24 -35.45
C ALA A 31 -29.01 32.61 -35.54
N VAL A 32 -28.10 32.93 -34.59
CA VAL A 32 -27.41 34.23 -34.58
C VAL A 32 -26.50 34.42 -35.81
N PRO A 33 -25.62 33.48 -36.20
CA PRO A 33 -24.81 33.59 -37.41
C PRO A 33 -25.70 33.69 -38.68
N ALA A 34 -26.80 32.94 -38.73
CA ALA A 34 -27.70 32.93 -39.85
C ALA A 34 -28.38 34.29 -40.02
N VAL A 35 -28.93 34.88 -38.95
CA VAL A 35 -29.62 36.17 -39.00
C VAL A 35 -28.63 37.32 -39.18
N VAL A 36 -27.62 37.42 -38.32
CA VAL A 36 -26.66 38.52 -38.37
C VAL A 36 -25.84 38.48 -39.65
N GLY A 37 -25.41 37.29 -40.06
CA GLY A 37 -24.67 37.09 -41.30
C GLY A 37 -25.49 37.44 -42.52
N SER A 38 -26.74 37.05 -42.59
CA SER A 38 -27.65 37.39 -43.72
C SER A 38 -27.93 38.87 -43.78
N VAL A 39 -28.27 39.51 -42.62
CA VAL A 39 -28.53 40.95 -42.54
C VAL A 39 -27.29 41.77 -42.91
N THR A 40 -26.12 41.39 -42.38
CA THR A 40 -24.85 42.07 -42.70
C THR A 40 -24.47 41.95 -44.19
N THR A 41 -24.68 40.73 -44.75
CA THR A 41 -24.41 40.48 -46.16
C THR A 41 -25.31 41.31 -47.07
N ILE A 42 -26.59 41.39 -46.76
CA ILE A 42 -27.58 42.18 -47.53
C ILE A 42 -27.23 43.66 -47.43
N LEU A 43 -26.93 44.13 -46.19
CA LEU A 43 -26.58 45.54 -45.96
C LEU A 43 -25.34 45.96 -46.74
N LEU A 44 -24.27 45.15 -46.68
CA LEU A 44 -23.03 45.39 -47.43
C LEU A 44 -23.25 45.33 -48.94
N ALA A 45 -24.08 44.44 -49.42
CA ALA A 45 -24.44 44.38 -50.83
C ALA A 45 -25.20 45.62 -51.32
N VAL A 46 -26.16 46.07 -50.51
CA VAL A 46 -26.93 47.32 -50.82
C VAL A 46 -25.99 48.55 -50.83
N LEU A 47 -25.10 48.69 -49.86
CA LEU A 47 -24.13 49.79 -49.81
C LEU A 47 -23.14 49.79 -50.98
N ASN A 48 -22.91 48.64 -51.64
CA ASN A 48 -22.01 48.48 -52.77
C ASN A 48 -22.69 48.29 -54.10
N LEU A 49 -23.97 48.60 -54.20
CA LEU A 49 -24.73 48.50 -55.46
C LEU A 49 -24.11 49.33 -56.62
N ALA A 50 -23.63 50.55 -56.28
CA ALA A 50 -23.04 51.44 -57.23
C ALA A 50 -21.63 51.05 -57.74
N SER A 51 -20.92 50.17 -57.00
CA SER A 51 -19.56 49.70 -57.32
C SER A 51 -19.52 48.46 -58.21
N GLY A 52 -20.67 47.87 -58.57
CA GLY A 52 -20.74 46.63 -59.37
C GLY A 52 -20.32 45.32 -58.61
N HIS A 53 -19.92 45.43 -57.33
CA HIS A 53 -19.43 44.29 -56.55
C HIS A 53 -20.54 43.61 -55.67
N ALA A 54 -21.79 44.10 -55.76
CA ALA A 54 -22.90 43.66 -54.94
C ALA A 54 -23.14 42.12 -55.06
N LEU A 55 -23.06 41.58 -56.27
CA LEU A 55 -23.25 40.12 -56.50
C LEU A 55 -22.12 39.27 -55.84
N ALA A 56 -20.86 39.75 -55.96
CA ALA A 56 -19.74 39.07 -55.31
C ALA A 56 -19.83 39.09 -53.79
N ILE A 57 -20.27 40.20 -53.21
CA ILE A 57 -20.53 40.36 -51.75
C ILE A 57 -21.66 39.43 -51.32
N LEU A 58 -22.72 39.33 -52.08
CA LEU A 58 -23.84 38.43 -51.78
C LEU A 58 -23.40 36.95 -51.79
N ILE A 59 -22.65 36.53 -52.80
CA ILE A 59 -22.18 35.15 -52.91
C ILE A 59 -21.19 34.82 -51.78
N CYS A 60 -20.16 35.65 -51.61
CA CYS A 60 -19.15 35.40 -50.54
C CYS A 60 -19.77 35.49 -49.15
N GLY A 61 -20.67 36.44 -48.93
CA GLY A 61 -21.35 36.58 -47.61
C GLY A 61 -22.33 35.44 -47.34
N ALA A 62 -23.04 34.96 -48.38
CA ALA A 62 -23.92 33.78 -48.24
C ALA A 62 -23.13 32.51 -47.93
N LEU A 63 -21.97 32.31 -48.62
CA LEU A 63 -21.09 31.18 -48.37
C LEU A 63 -20.49 31.25 -46.93
N LEU A 64 -20.05 32.42 -46.51
CA LEU A 64 -19.52 32.63 -45.15
C LEU A 64 -20.62 32.40 -44.10
N THR A 65 -21.80 32.91 -44.33
CA THR A 65 -22.97 32.73 -43.43
C THR A 65 -23.34 31.24 -43.35
N ALA A 66 -23.42 30.53 -44.49
CA ALA A 66 -23.69 29.11 -44.55
C ALA A 66 -22.59 28.29 -43.83
N ALA A 67 -21.32 28.65 -44.01
CA ALA A 67 -20.22 28.00 -43.31
C ALA A 67 -20.29 28.22 -41.78
N LEU A 68 -20.54 29.44 -41.30
CA LEU A 68 -20.66 29.73 -39.88
C LEU A 68 -21.89 29.06 -39.25
N THR A 69 -23.02 29.03 -40.00
CA THR A 69 -24.25 28.34 -39.59
C THR A 69 -24.03 26.82 -39.54
N GLY A 70 -23.33 26.26 -40.53
CA GLY A 70 -22.97 24.86 -40.57
C GLY A 70 -22.04 24.47 -39.42
N ILE A 71 -21.04 25.30 -39.12
CA ILE A 71 -20.17 25.12 -37.95
C ILE A 71 -21.01 25.14 -36.66
N GLY A 72 -21.91 26.11 -36.50
CA GLY A 72 -22.82 26.20 -35.37
C GLY A 72 -23.71 24.95 -35.17
N ALA A 73 -24.17 24.34 -36.31
CA ALA A 73 -24.97 23.11 -36.31
C ALA A 73 -24.15 21.87 -35.90
N LEU A 74 -22.91 21.84 -36.27
CA LEU A 74 -21.97 20.71 -35.98
C LEU A 74 -21.41 20.77 -34.56
N VAL A 75 -21.66 21.85 -33.82
CA VAL A 75 -21.15 21.99 -32.44
C VAL A 75 -21.74 20.93 -31.53
N PRO A 76 -20.95 20.04 -30.96
CA PRO A 76 -21.43 19.09 -29.97
C PRO A 76 -21.93 19.83 -28.73
N ARG A 77 -22.94 19.29 -28.09
CA ARG A 77 -23.62 19.88 -26.93
C ARG A 77 -22.82 19.80 -25.61
N THR A 78 -21.66 19.13 -25.65
CA THR A 78 -20.87 18.81 -24.47
C THR A 78 -19.69 19.76 -24.29
N ARG A 79 -19.29 20.01 -23.04
CA ARG A 79 -18.01 20.66 -22.73
C ARG A 79 -16.85 19.83 -23.32
N PRO A 80 -15.75 20.43 -23.73
CA PRO A 80 -15.43 21.85 -23.68
C PRO A 80 -16.15 22.66 -24.78
N ASN A 81 -16.26 23.97 -24.58
CA ASN A 81 -16.95 24.87 -25.51
C ASN A 81 -16.27 24.92 -26.90
N ILE A 82 -17.03 25.42 -27.89
CA ILE A 82 -16.56 25.49 -29.28
C ILE A 82 -15.27 26.31 -29.41
N ALA A 83 -15.13 27.39 -28.65
CA ALA A 83 -13.95 28.24 -28.72
C ALA A 83 -12.68 27.49 -28.30
N PHE A 84 -12.78 26.67 -27.26
CA PHE A 84 -11.69 25.79 -26.83
C PHE A 84 -11.36 24.76 -27.92
N ARG A 85 -12.39 24.09 -28.48
CA ARG A 85 -12.21 23.07 -29.54
C ARG A 85 -11.61 23.64 -30.80
N LEU A 86 -12.09 24.82 -31.24
CA LEU A 86 -11.55 25.52 -32.41
C LEU A 86 -10.09 25.95 -32.18
N ARG A 87 -9.79 26.49 -30.99
CA ARG A 87 -8.40 26.84 -30.65
C ARG A 87 -7.50 25.61 -30.61
N ALA A 88 -7.93 24.52 -30.00
CA ALA A 88 -7.18 23.25 -29.99
C ALA A 88 -7.00 22.73 -31.42
N PHE A 89 -8.05 22.73 -32.24
CA PHE A 89 -7.98 22.31 -33.64
C PHE A 89 -7.03 23.21 -34.45
N THR A 90 -7.18 24.53 -34.39
CA THR A 90 -6.31 25.46 -35.12
C THR A 90 -4.85 25.36 -34.67
N ALA A 91 -4.62 25.12 -33.37
CA ALA A 91 -3.29 24.88 -32.86
C ALA A 91 -2.73 23.53 -33.35
N SER A 92 -3.57 22.50 -33.44
CA SER A 92 -3.15 21.15 -33.90
C SER A 92 -2.71 21.10 -35.35
N VAL A 93 -3.19 22.02 -36.20
CA VAL A 93 -2.83 22.09 -37.65
C VAL A 93 -1.76 23.14 -37.97
N ARG A 94 -1.33 23.90 -36.97
CA ARG A 94 -0.22 24.85 -37.13
C ARG A 94 1.13 24.13 -37.00
N PRO A 95 2.20 24.62 -37.66
CA PRO A 95 3.54 24.14 -37.36
C PRO A 95 3.86 24.39 -35.86
N ALA A 96 4.65 23.51 -35.29
CA ALA A 96 5.00 23.57 -33.87
C ALA A 96 5.48 24.97 -33.48
N VAL A 97 4.82 25.54 -32.47
CA VAL A 97 5.18 26.84 -31.93
C VAL A 97 5.92 26.59 -30.63
N ARG A 98 7.15 27.02 -30.56
CA ARG A 98 7.94 26.98 -29.34
C ARG A 98 7.40 28.00 -28.34
N THR A 99 6.92 27.49 -27.20
CA THR A 99 6.46 28.35 -26.10
C THR A 99 7.57 28.40 -25.05
N SER A 100 8.22 29.52 -24.91
CA SER A 100 9.25 29.69 -23.86
C SER A 100 8.62 29.91 -22.49
N TYR A 101 9.41 29.69 -21.46
CA TYR A 101 8.99 29.84 -20.05
C TYR A 101 8.56 31.28 -19.69
N ASP A 102 8.86 32.27 -20.53
CA ASP A 102 8.43 33.67 -20.35
C ASP A 102 6.94 33.87 -20.70
N THR A 103 6.25 32.85 -21.17
CA THR A 103 4.81 32.98 -21.44
C THR A 103 4.01 32.84 -20.14
N PRO A 104 2.89 33.57 -20.00
CA PRO A 104 2.05 33.48 -18.78
C PRO A 104 1.57 32.09 -18.43
N ILE A 105 1.53 31.13 -19.38
CA ILE A 105 1.12 29.73 -19.12
C ILE A 105 2.16 28.97 -18.31
N LEU A 106 3.44 29.32 -18.50
CA LEU A 106 4.60 28.65 -17.91
C LEU A 106 5.28 29.53 -16.85
N ALA A 107 4.56 30.50 -16.31
CA ALA A 107 5.07 31.38 -15.26
C ALA A 107 5.48 30.54 -14.05
N ARG A 108 6.73 30.70 -13.64
CA ARG A 108 7.31 30.01 -12.50
C ARG A 108 6.86 30.69 -11.20
N PRO A 109 6.46 29.94 -10.18
CA PRO A 109 6.09 30.53 -8.90
C PRO A 109 7.29 30.99 -8.09
N ASN A 110 7.05 31.88 -7.14
CA ASN A 110 7.97 32.09 -6.03
C ASN A 110 7.50 31.19 -4.85
N LEU A 111 8.45 30.58 -4.14
CA LEU A 111 8.18 29.59 -3.10
C LEU A 111 8.78 30.06 -1.78
N VAL A 112 7.97 30.05 -0.72
CA VAL A 112 8.44 30.38 0.63
C VAL A 112 7.77 29.40 1.60
N ASP A 113 8.56 28.64 2.34
CA ASP A 113 8.08 27.57 3.20
C ASP A 113 7.10 26.66 2.43
N ASN A 114 5.86 26.54 2.88
CA ASN A 114 4.80 25.79 2.20
C ASN A 114 3.92 26.67 1.29
N LEU A 115 4.30 27.90 1.04
CA LEU A 115 3.52 28.83 0.23
C LEU A 115 4.05 28.91 -1.20
N TRP A 116 3.10 28.85 -2.14
CA TRP A 116 3.29 28.95 -3.58
C TRP A 116 2.67 30.25 -4.06
N PHE A 117 3.50 31.22 -4.45
CA PHE A 117 3.09 32.51 -4.96
C PHE A 117 3.01 32.46 -6.49
N ALA A 118 1.80 32.41 -7.00
CA ALA A 118 1.55 32.30 -8.42
C ALA A 118 1.66 33.64 -9.15
N ASP A 119 1.87 33.58 -10.48
CA ASP A 119 2.04 34.77 -11.33
C ASP A 119 0.84 35.73 -11.34
N ASN A 120 -0.38 35.20 -11.19
CA ASN A 120 -1.61 36.01 -11.10
C ASN A 120 -1.83 36.67 -9.73
N GLY A 121 -0.90 36.54 -8.80
CA GLY A 121 -0.99 37.05 -7.43
C GLY A 121 -1.76 36.19 -6.45
N SER A 122 -2.29 35.01 -6.87
CA SER A 122 -2.86 34.02 -5.94
C SER A 122 -1.78 33.34 -5.13
N VAL A 123 -2.10 33.03 -3.88
CA VAL A 123 -1.21 32.30 -2.98
C VAL A 123 -1.86 30.96 -2.63
N TYR A 124 -1.11 29.88 -2.76
CA TYR A 124 -1.53 28.55 -2.36
C TYR A 124 -0.65 28.02 -1.26
N ALA A 125 -1.24 27.33 -0.28
CA ALA A 125 -0.50 26.56 0.71
C ALA A 125 -0.43 25.10 0.26
N GLY A 126 0.78 24.52 0.30
CA GLY A 126 1.04 23.13 -0.08
C GLY A 126 1.13 22.20 1.12
N PHE A 127 0.51 21.02 1.01
CA PHE A 127 0.57 19.96 2.01
C PHE A 127 0.77 18.61 1.34
N LEU A 128 1.55 17.73 1.97
CA LEU A 128 1.50 16.31 1.67
C LEU A 128 0.37 15.67 2.46
N LEU A 129 -0.37 14.76 1.82
CA LEU A 129 -1.41 13.96 2.45
C LEU A 129 -1.02 12.49 2.41
N SER A 130 -1.43 11.75 3.43
CA SER A 130 -1.35 10.30 3.44
C SER A 130 -2.55 9.68 2.74
N GLY A 131 -2.32 8.74 1.83
CA GLY A 131 -3.40 7.89 1.32
C GLY A 131 -3.91 6.96 2.40
N LEU A 132 -5.18 6.62 2.35
CA LEU A 132 -5.81 5.72 3.31
C LEU A 132 -5.77 4.26 2.83
N PRO A 133 -5.58 3.27 3.70
CA PRO A 133 -5.66 1.86 3.36
C PRO A 133 -7.06 1.51 2.83
N TYR A 134 -7.13 1.01 1.59
CA TYR A 134 -8.40 0.77 0.92
C TYR A 134 -8.47 -0.61 0.23
N HIS A 135 -7.40 -1.00 -0.47
CA HIS A 135 -7.36 -2.27 -1.19
C HIS A 135 -7.51 -3.45 -0.24
N LEU A 136 -8.25 -4.47 -0.68
CA LEU A 136 -8.50 -5.71 0.06
C LEU A 136 -9.19 -5.51 1.42
N GLN A 137 -9.80 -4.33 1.65
CA GLN A 137 -10.58 -4.08 2.86
C GLN A 137 -12.04 -4.46 2.66
N SER A 138 -12.72 -4.82 3.76
CA SER A 138 -14.15 -5.10 3.75
C SER A 138 -14.96 -3.88 3.29
N SER A 139 -16.12 -4.10 2.68
CA SER A 139 -17.03 -3.04 2.21
C SER A 139 -17.35 -2.01 3.29
N ARG A 140 -17.46 -2.45 4.56
CA ARG A 140 -17.65 -1.54 5.71
C ARG A 140 -16.46 -0.59 5.90
N ARG A 141 -15.23 -1.08 5.81
CA ARG A 141 -14.03 -0.23 5.92
C ARG A 141 -13.88 0.68 4.73
N LYS A 142 -14.18 0.20 3.52
CA LYS A 142 -14.19 1.02 2.31
C LYS A 142 -15.17 2.18 2.43
N THR A 143 -16.38 1.93 2.96
CA THR A 143 -17.37 2.98 3.24
C THR A 143 -16.82 4.01 4.24
N ALA A 144 -16.20 3.58 5.32
CA ALA A 144 -15.60 4.50 6.29
C ALA A 144 -14.50 5.39 5.66
N VAL A 145 -13.67 4.83 4.79
CA VAL A 145 -12.67 5.60 4.03
C VAL A 145 -13.35 6.63 3.11
N ALA A 146 -14.41 6.26 2.42
CA ALA A 146 -15.16 7.19 1.57
C ALA A 146 -15.85 8.29 2.40
N ASP A 147 -16.32 7.99 3.60
CA ASP A 147 -16.90 8.99 4.50
C ASP A 147 -15.86 10.01 4.99
N LEU A 148 -14.60 9.58 5.23
CA LEU A 148 -13.49 10.52 5.49
C LEU A 148 -13.21 11.43 4.30
N HIS A 149 -13.29 10.93 3.07
CA HIS A 149 -13.20 11.78 1.86
C HIS A 149 -14.39 12.74 1.76
N THR A 150 -15.57 12.38 2.26
CA THR A 150 -16.71 13.30 2.33
C THR A 150 -16.39 14.49 3.24
N LEU A 151 -15.81 14.22 4.41
CA LEU A 151 -15.36 15.27 5.33
C LEU A 151 -14.29 16.15 4.68
N LEU A 152 -13.29 15.52 4.05
CA LEU A 152 -12.27 16.27 3.29
C LEU A 152 -12.89 17.18 2.25
N GLY A 153 -13.82 16.69 1.42
CA GLY A 153 -14.49 17.50 0.38
C GLY A 153 -15.33 18.66 0.93
N ARG A 154 -15.81 18.58 2.17
CA ARG A 154 -16.55 19.65 2.85
C ARG A 154 -15.64 20.75 3.40
N GLU A 155 -14.48 20.37 3.92
CA GLU A 155 -13.55 21.29 4.56
C GLU A 155 -12.65 22.04 3.57
N LEU A 156 -12.48 21.50 2.35
CA LEU A 156 -11.61 22.12 1.35
C LEU A 156 -12.17 23.47 0.87
N PRO A 157 -11.37 24.54 0.88
CA PRO A 157 -11.72 25.82 0.25
C PRO A 157 -12.02 25.67 -1.25
N ALA A 158 -12.75 26.65 -1.80
CA ALA A 158 -12.97 26.71 -3.24
C ALA A 158 -11.64 26.86 -4.00
N ASP A 159 -11.52 26.21 -5.16
CA ASP A 159 -10.32 26.19 -6.00
C ASP A 159 -9.13 25.44 -5.37
N SER A 160 -9.43 24.43 -4.53
CA SER A 160 -8.41 23.53 -4.01
C SER A 160 -8.00 22.49 -5.07
N TRP A 161 -6.72 22.08 -5.00
CA TRP A 161 -6.13 21.11 -5.92
C TRP A 161 -5.59 19.90 -5.16
N LEU A 162 -6.01 18.72 -5.59
CA LEU A 162 -5.45 17.45 -5.15
C LEU A 162 -4.65 16.84 -6.30
N TYR A 163 -3.39 16.55 -6.04
CA TYR A 163 -2.52 15.85 -6.99
C TYR A 163 -2.20 14.45 -6.47
N GLY A 164 -2.19 13.49 -7.36
CA GLY A 164 -1.61 12.17 -7.13
C GLY A 164 -0.45 11.96 -8.09
N LEU A 165 0.75 11.95 -7.53
CA LEU A 165 2.01 11.94 -8.28
C LEU A 165 2.62 10.55 -8.27
N GLY A 166 2.85 9.96 -9.44
CA GLY A 166 3.56 8.69 -9.60
C GLY A 166 5.06 8.90 -9.49
N VAL A 167 5.70 8.34 -8.44
CA VAL A 167 7.12 8.56 -8.18
C VAL A 167 7.86 7.24 -7.94
N THR A 168 9.11 7.16 -8.37
CA THR A 168 9.99 6.05 -8.01
C THR A 168 10.45 6.22 -6.57
N GLN A 169 10.44 5.14 -5.79
CA GLN A 169 10.94 5.17 -4.42
C GLN A 169 12.47 5.38 -4.43
N ASP A 170 12.95 6.28 -3.60
CA ASP A 170 14.40 6.51 -3.47
C ASP A 170 15.08 5.29 -2.85
N GLN A 171 15.87 4.57 -3.65
CA GLN A 171 16.64 3.39 -3.23
C GLN A 171 17.56 3.71 -2.05
N ARG A 172 18.20 4.90 -2.05
CA ARG A 172 19.06 5.33 -0.94
C ARG A 172 18.26 5.53 0.34
N GLN A 173 17.02 5.98 0.23
CA GLN A 173 16.13 6.14 1.37
C GLN A 173 15.68 4.79 1.89
N LEU A 174 15.36 3.83 1.02
CA LEU A 174 15.05 2.45 1.40
C LEU A 174 16.22 1.77 2.11
N LEU A 175 17.43 1.86 1.54
CA LEU A 175 18.64 1.32 2.18
C LEU A 175 18.92 1.98 3.54
N ARG A 176 18.73 3.30 3.67
CA ARG A 176 18.84 3.98 4.96
C ARG A 176 17.78 3.52 5.96
N ALA A 177 16.58 3.21 5.50
CA ALA A 177 15.51 2.66 6.33
C ALA A 177 15.86 1.25 6.82
N MET A 178 16.48 0.43 5.98
CA MET A 178 16.96 -0.89 6.35
C MET A 178 18.09 -0.82 7.38
N VAL A 179 19.03 0.08 7.21
CA VAL A 179 20.20 0.26 8.09
C VAL A 179 19.85 1.00 9.38
N HIS A 180 18.65 1.60 9.47
CA HIS A 180 18.26 2.45 10.60
C HIS A 180 18.40 1.73 11.95
N GLY A 181 19.16 2.33 12.88
CA GLY A 181 19.41 1.77 14.21
C GLY A 181 20.46 0.63 14.29
N HIS A 182 21.06 0.22 13.15
CA HIS A 182 21.99 -0.91 13.06
C HIS A 182 23.23 -0.61 12.23
N ARG A 183 23.73 0.64 12.30
CA ARG A 183 24.90 1.10 11.53
C ARG A 183 26.24 0.53 12.01
N ASP A 184 26.26 -0.04 13.19
CA ASP A 184 27.40 -0.69 13.85
C ASP A 184 27.48 -2.20 13.54
N ARG A 185 26.63 -2.71 12.65
CA ARG A 185 26.55 -4.13 12.31
C ARG A 185 27.05 -4.38 10.89
N ASP A 186 28.32 -4.75 10.76
CA ASP A 186 28.96 -4.91 9.44
C ASP A 186 28.28 -5.98 8.58
N ASP A 187 27.88 -7.12 9.16
CA ASP A 187 27.16 -8.19 8.46
C ASP A 187 25.82 -7.71 7.90
N TRP A 188 25.12 -6.88 8.68
CA TRP A 188 23.87 -6.29 8.23
C TRP A 188 24.07 -5.26 7.12
N LEU A 189 25.09 -4.42 7.25
CA LEU A 189 25.45 -3.44 6.20
C LEU A 189 25.82 -4.14 4.89
N TYR A 190 26.55 -5.26 4.98
CA TYR A 190 26.89 -6.06 3.81
C TYR A 190 25.63 -6.64 3.13
N SER A 191 24.71 -7.21 3.91
CA SER A 191 23.44 -7.73 3.38
C SER A 191 22.57 -6.62 2.75
N CYS A 192 22.51 -5.44 3.37
CA CYS A 192 21.82 -4.28 2.77
C CYS A 192 22.44 -3.84 1.45
N ALA A 193 23.77 -3.89 1.33
CA ALA A 193 24.44 -3.56 0.07
C ALA A 193 24.08 -4.53 -1.06
N GLN A 194 23.95 -5.81 -0.77
CA GLN A 194 23.54 -6.83 -1.75
C GLN A 194 22.08 -6.65 -2.22
N VAL A 195 21.19 -6.11 -1.36
CA VAL A 195 19.81 -5.81 -1.71
C VAL A 195 19.70 -4.61 -2.65
N ALA A 196 20.73 -3.75 -2.73
CA ALA A 196 20.69 -2.55 -3.56
C ALA A 196 20.44 -2.85 -5.05
N ASP A 197 21.05 -3.92 -5.57
CA ASP A 197 20.85 -4.33 -6.98
C ASP A 197 19.41 -4.79 -7.22
N GLN A 198 18.83 -5.53 -6.29
CA GLN A 198 17.41 -5.95 -6.39
C GLN A 198 16.45 -4.76 -6.36
N LEU A 199 16.74 -3.74 -5.56
CA LEU A 199 15.95 -2.51 -5.54
C LEU A 199 16.10 -1.72 -6.84
N ALA A 200 17.29 -1.76 -7.45
CA ALA A 200 17.54 -1.13 -8.74
C ALA A 200 16.75 -1.82 -9.86
N ASP A 201 16.75 -3.14 -9.90
CA ASP A 201 16.06 -3.94 -10.91
C ASP A 201 14.53 -3.87 -10.76
N ALA A 202 14.04 -3.79 -9.53
CA ALA A 202 12.61 -3.76 -9.24
C ALA A 202 11.96 -2.40 -9.50
N GLU A 203 12.74 -1.31 -9.54
CA GLU A 203 12.27 0.07 -9.71
C GLU A 203 10.98 0.38 -8.93
N PRO A 204 10.95 0.17 -7.61
CA PRO A 204 9.72 0.29 -6.84
C PRO A 204 9.16 1.71 -6.93
N LYS A 205 7.85 1.81 -7.19
CA LYS A 205 7.13 3.07 -7.32
C LYS A 205 6.16 3.27 -6.16
N THR A 206 5.70 4.50 -5.98
CA THR A 206 4.66 4.85 -5.01
C THR A 206 3.89 6.06 -5.51
N ARG A 207 2.73 6.30 -4.93
CA ARG A 207 1.95 7.50 -5.20
C ARG A 207 2.05 8.46 -4.03
N LEU A 208 2.48 9.69 -4.33
CA LEU A 208 2.46 10.80 -3.39
C LEU A 208 1.19 11.62 -3.61
N TYR A 209 0.56 12.02 -2.51
CA TYR A 209 -0.61 12.89 -2.56
C TYR A 209 -0.24 14.29 -2.08
N TRP A 210 -0.56 15.27 -2.93
CA TRP A 210 -0.24 16.66 -2.69
C TRP A 210 -1.52 17.49 -2.74
N LEU A 211 -1.72 18.32 -1.72
CA LEU A 211 -2.84 19.25 -1.64
C LEU A 211 -2.31 20.66 -1.78
N MET A 212 -2.94 21.46 -2.65
CA MET A 212 -2.73 22.92 -2.73
C MET A 212 -4.05 23.62 -2.48
N VAL A 213 -4.08 24.44 -1.45
CA VAL A 213 -5.26 25.20 -1.01
C VAL A 213 -5.02 26.68 -1.20
N PRO A 214 -5.94 27.43 -1.83
CA PRO A 214 -5.79 28.88 -1.96
C PRO A 214 -5.89 29.53 -0.57
N VAL A 215 -4.89 30.31 -0.26
CA VAL A 215 -4.81 31.14 0.95
C VAL A 215 -5.24 32.54 0.56
N ASP A 216 -6.56 32.77 0.56
CA ASP A 216 -7.11 34.01 0.00
C ASP A 216 -7.11 35.13 1.06
N ALA A 217 -6.34 36.19 0.80
CA ALA A 217 -6.29 37.37 1.65
C ALA A 217 -7.63 38.14 1.72
N GLY A 218 -8.60 37.79 0.86
CA GLY A 218 -9.94 38.34 0.88
C GLY A 218 -10.71 38.06 2.18
N ARG A 219 -10.39 36.98 2.89
CA ARG A 219 -10.90 36.70 4.25
C ARG A 219 -10.25 37.57 5.33
N ALA A 220 -9.06 38.15 5.05
CA ALA A 220 -8.33 39.02 5.97
C ALA A 220 -8.57 40.51 5.73
N GLY A 221 -9.49 40.91 4.82
CA GLY A 221 -9.92 42.29 4.63
C GLY A 221 -8.91 43.24 3.91
N HIS A 222 -7.95 42.67 3.17
CA HIS A 222 -6.90 43.49 2.51
C HIS A 222 -6.95 43.41 0.98
N ASN A 223 -6.65 44.47 0.29
CA ASN A 223 -6.68 44.60 -1.17
C ASN A 223 -5.62 43.70 -1.84
N VAL A 224 -6.01 42.69 -2.56
CA VAL A 224 -5.18 41.66 -3.23
C VAL A 224 -4.16 42.26 -4.20
N VAL A 225 -4.51 43.27 -4.96
CA VAL A 225 -3.63 43.90 -5.97
C VAL A 225 -2.47 44.66 -5.33
N GLY A 226 -2.67 45.29 -4.17
CA GLY A 226 -1.62 46.02 -3.45
C GLY A 226 -0.62 45.09 -2.76
N GLN A 227 -1.04 43.87 -2.40
CA GLN A 227 -0.16 42.90 -1.72
C GLN A 227 0.72 42.12 -2.68
N ALA A 228 0.22 41.75 -3.86
CA ALA A 228 1.03 41.12 -4.90
C ALA A 228 2.24 42.03 -5.32
N THR A 229 2.04 43.34 -5.33
CA THR A 229 3.12 44.28 -5.61
C THR A 229 4.11 44.38 -4.45
N LYS A 230 3.63 44.41 -3.21
CA LYS A 230 4.49 44.42 -2.01
C LYS A 230 5.31 43.15 -1.85
N LEU A 231 4.71 42.00 -2.13
CA LEU A 231 5.43 40.71 -2.14
C LEU A 231 6.50 40.65 -3.23
N LYS A 232 6.21 41.18 -4.41
CA LYS A 232 7.22 41.34 -5.48
C LYS A 232 8.40 42.22 -5.05
N ASP A 233 8.13 43.28 -4.27
CA ASP A 233 9.15 44.16 -3.71
C ASP A 233 9.91 43.50 -2.54
N TRP A 234 9.25 42.60 -1.77
CA TRP A 234 9.91 41.80 -0.74
C TRP A 234 10.90 40.79 -1.34
N PHE A 235 10.49 40.03 -2.38
CA PHE A 235 11.39 39.13 -3.11
C PHE A 235 12.55 39.91 -3.76
N ALA A 236 12.36 41.22 -4.08
CA ALA A 236 13.39 42.09 -4.57
C ALA A 236 14.23 42.72 -3.45
N GLY A 237 13.99 42.37 -2.18
CA GLY A 237 14.69 42.91 -1.01
C GLY A 237 14.40 44.39 -0.71
N ARG A 238 13.30 44.95 -1.23
CA ARG A 238 12.96 46.37 -1.18
C ARG A 238 12.00 46.77 -0.06
N ASP A 239 11.31 45.83 0.54
CA ASP A 239 10.29 46.09 1.57
C ASP A 239 10.47 45.16 2.78
N LYS A 240 10.65 45.78 3.97
CA LYS A 240 10.80 45.05 5.24
C LYS A 240 9.47 44.91 6.01
N ASP A 241 8.43 45.65 5.62
CA ASP A 241 7.13 45.63 6.31
C ASP A 241 6.23 44.46 5.89
N SER A 242 6.67 43.59 4.97
CA SER A 242 5.90 42.47 4.44
C SER A 242 6.01 41.20 5.25
N ASP A 243 6.87 41.12 6.28
CA ASP A 243 6.97 39.95 7.17
C ASP A 243 5.65 39.66 7.90
N SER A 244 4.89 40.72 8.24
CA SER A 244 3.56 40.59 8.84
C SER A 244 2.53 39.95 7.90
N SER A 245 2.64 40.23 6.59
CA SER A 245 1.75 39.64 5.58
C SER A 245 2.08 38.17 5.33
N LEU A 246 3.35 37.81 5.31
CA LEU A 246 3.80 36.45 5.16
C LEU A 246 3.34 35.56 6.33
N ASN A 247 3.52 36.07 7.57
CA ASN A 247 3.06 35.36 8.76
C ASN A 247 1.55 35.13 8.75
N ALA A 248 0.74 36.08 8.27
CA ALA A 248 -0.70 35.91 8.14
C ALA A 248 -1.08 34.77 7.17
N TYR A 249 -0.35 34.62 6.06
CA TYR A 249 -0.56 33.50 5.14
C TYR A 249 -0.14 32.16 5.78
N ILE A 250 0.94 32.13 6.53
CA ILE A 250 1.41 30.92 7.23
C ILE A 250 0.40 30.52 8.32
N GLU A 251 -0.11 31.48 9.11
CA GLU A 251 -1.14 31.21 10.11
C GLU A 251 -2.42 30.67 9.47
N LEU A 252 -2.89 31.28 8.39
CA LEU A 252 -4.08 30.81 7.68
C LEU A 252 -3.87 29.41 7.06
N ALA A 253 -2.68 29.14 6.53
CA ALA A 253 -2.32 27.81 6.04
C ALA A 253 -2.35 26.76 7.17
N HIS A 254 -1.87 27.15 8.35
CA HIS A 254 -1.90 26.27 9.54
C HIS A 254 -3.34 26.01 10.01
N ASP A 255 -4.20 27.01 10.04
CA ASP A 255 -5.60 26.87 10.38
C ASP A 255 -6.33 25.95 9.41
N ILE A 256 -6.05 26.04 8.11
CA ILE A 256 -6.58 25.15 7.11
C ILE A 256 -6.13 23.71 7.38
N ALA A 257 -4.83 23.48 7.63
CA ALA A 257 -4.31 22.16 7.93
C ALA A 257 -5.00 21.52 9.15
N ASN A 258 -5.25 22.31 10.19
CA ASN A 258 -5.93 21.86 11.40
C ASN A 258 -7.43 21.55 11.21
N SER A 259 -8.07 22.12 10.17
CA SER A 259 -9.46 21.83 9.85
C SER A 259 -9.63 20.53 9.05
N LEU A 260 -8.57 20.04 8.41
CA LEU A 260 -8.63 18.82 7.61
C LEU A 260 -8.70 17.56 8.49
N PRO A 261 -9.35 16.46 8.03
CA PRO A 261 -9.38 15.21 8.77
C PRO A 261 -7.97 14.70 9.06
N PRO A 262 -7.64 14.44 10.34
CA PRO A 262 -6.28 14.06 10.76
C PRO A 262 -5.82 12.72 10.19
N GLU A 263 -6.74 11.87 9.74
CA GLU A 263 -6.43 10.58 9.11
C GLU A 263 -5.61 10.74 7.83
N PHE A 264 -5.76 11.87 7.12
CA PHE A 264 -4.93 12.19 5.96
C PHE A 264 -3.57 12.77 6.33
N SER A 265 -3.28 13.00 7.62
CA SER A 265 -1.99 13.47 8.14
C SER A 265 -1.42 14.68 7.36
N PRO A 266 -2.16 15.78 7.21
CA PRO A 266 -1.72 16.90 6.40
C PRO A 266 -0.40 17.48 6.95
N THR A 267 0.67 17.34 6.15
CA THR A 267 2.01 17.79 6.51
C THR A 267 2.42 18.96 5.62
N PRO A 268 2.75 20.15 6.16
CA PRO A 268 3.21 21.26 5.35
C PRO A 268 4.45 20.87 4.53
N VAL A 269 4.45 21.21 3.24
CA VAL A 269 5.62 21.04 2.38
C VAL A 269 6.65 22.14 2.63
N THR A 270 7.85 22.00 2.06
CA THR A 270 8.89 23.03 2.10
C THR A 270 9.06 23.65 0.73
N ALA A 271 9.73 24.81 0.65
CA ALA A 271 10.07 25.44 -0.62
C ALA A 271 10.85 24.49 -1.56
N ALA A 272 11.77 23.68 -0.99
CA ALA A 272 12.51 22.67 -1.75
C ALA A 272 11.60 21.56 -2.30
N MET A 273 10.61 21.13 -1.54
CA MET A 273 9.63 20.14 -1.99
C MET A 273 8.72 20.74 -3.08
N SER A 274 8.32 21.99 -2.95
CA SER A 274 7.53 22.68 -3.97
C SER A 274 8.34 22.91 -5.27
N ALA A 275 9.63 23.18 -5.17
CA ALA A 275 10.53 23.24 -6.32
C ALA A 275 10.69 21.87 -6.99
N TRP A 276 10.72 20.79 -6.20
CA TRP A 276 10.70 19.43 -6.71
C TRP A 276 9.38 19.14 -7.45
N LEU A 277 8.23 19.55 -6.92
CA LEU A 277 6.94 19.42 -7.60
C LEU A 277 6.96 20.11 -8.97
N TRP A 278 7.48 21.32 -9.04
CA TRP A 278 7.66 22.04 -10.30
C TRP A 278 8.50 21.24 -11.31
N GLN A 279 9.63 20.67 -10.87
CA GLN A 279 10.51 19.88 -11.71
C GLN A 279 9.85 18.57 -12.14
N HIS A 280 9.21 17.86 -11.21
CA HIS A 280 8.51 16.61 -11.47
C HIS A 280 7.42 16.79 -12.53
N THR A 281 6.55 17.78 -12.39
CA THR A 281 5.48 18.06 -13.34
C THR A 281 5.99 18.59 -14.68
N THR A 282 7.10 19.33 -14.67
CA THR A 282 7.72 19.90 -15.88
C THR A 282 8.41 18.84 -16.72
N TRP A 283 9.11 17.89 -16.11
CA TRP A 283 9.80 16.80 -16.82
C TRP A 283 9.23 15.41 -16.48
N LEU A 284 7.90 15.32 -16.46
CA LEU A 284 7.22 14.08 -16.13
C LEU A 284 7.68 12.91 -17.01
N GLY A 285 8.02 11.79 -16.40
CA GLY A 285 8.50 10.58 -17.07
C GLY A 285 10.01 10.55 -17.37
N THR A 286 10.74 11.64 -17.09
CA THR A 286 12.19 11.69 -17.24
C THR A 286 12.92 12.28 -16.03
N PHE A 287 12.19 12.93 -15.13
CA PHE A 287 12.70 13.42 -13.86
C PHE A 287 12.62 12.31 -12.80
N THR A 288 13.77 11.96 -12.24
CA THR A 288 13.91 10.82 -11.31
C THR A 288 14.44 11.22 -9.92
N ASP A 289 14.67 12.51 -9.69
CA ASP A 289 15.17 12.95 -8.40
C ASP A 289 14.16 12.65 -7.29
N PRO A 290 14.62 12.13 -6.15
CA PRO A 290 13.74 11.82 -5.03
C PRO A 290 13.17 13.09 -4.38
N LEU A 291 12.01 12.96 -3.73
CA LEU A 291 11.43 14.03 -2.96
C LEU A 291 12.42 14.51 -1.88
N PRO A 292 12.74 15.82 -1.82
CA PRO A 292 13.63 16.35 -0.81
C PRO A 292 13.11 16.12 0.61
N ARG A 293 14.02 15.95 1.56
CA ARG A 293 13.63 15.88 2.96
C ARG A 293 13.06 17.22 3.42
N PRO A 294 12.04 17.21 4.28
CA PRO A 294 11.50 18.41 4.86
C PRO A 294 12.59 19.09 5.73
N THR A 295 13.05 20.26 5.30
CA THR A 295 13.92 21.15 6.07
C THR A 295 13.15 22.42 6.33
N ALA A 296 12.99 22.79 7.59
CA ALA A 296 12.23 23.98 7.95
C ALA A 296 12.82 25.26 7.33
N GLY A 297 11.95 26.13 6.86
CA GLY A 297 12.30 27.41 6.26
C GLY A 297 12.79 27.28 4.80
N GLY A 298 13.05 28.41 4.23
CA GLY A 298 13.62 28.54 2.90
C GLY A 298 12.71 29.27 1.92
N SER A 299 13.36 30.00 1.00
CA SER A 299 12.69 30.64 -0.12
C SER A 299 13.41 30.29 -1.42
N ILE A 300 12.64 30.05 -2.47
CA ILE A 300 13.16 29.83 -3.82
C ILE A 300 12.42 30.78 -4.75
N THR A 301 13.15 31.63 -5.42
CA THR A 301 12.58 32.61 -6.35
C THR A 301 12.33 31.98 -7.72
N ALA A 302 11.42 32.53 -8.48
CA ALA A 302 11.04 32.02 -9.80
C ALA A 302 12.23 31.89 -10.77
N ASP A 303 13.25 32.75 -10.67
CA ASP A 303 14.47 32.67 -11.48
C ASP A 303 15.42 31.54 -11.08
N GLN A 304 15.35 31.08 -9.83
CA GLN A 304 16.10 29.92 -9.35
C GLN A 304 15.49 28.57 -9.79
N LEU A 305 14.20 28.57 -10.15
CA LEU A 305 13.57 27.34 -10.69
C LEU A 305 14.07 27.08 -12.11
N PRO A 306 14.33 25.82 -12.48
CA PRO A 306 14.77 25.47 -13.82
C PRO A 306 13.79 25.98 -14.89
N ALA A 307 14.33 26.52 -15.98
CA ALA A 307 13.53 26.97 -17.10
C ALA A 307 13.33 25.86 -18.12
N ALA A 308 12.14 25.80 -18.70
CA ALA A 308 11.78 24.80 -19.72
C ALA A 308 11.19 25.47 -20.96
N ALA A 309 11.42 24.86 -22.11
CA ALA A 309 10.72 25.16 -23.35
C ALA A 309 9.70 24.04 -23.64
N PHE A 310 8.48 24.45 -24.00
CA PHE A 310 7.40 23.57 -24.36
C PHE A 310 7.17 23.67 -25.86
N ASP A 311 7.57 22.63 -26.58
CA ASP A 311 7.35 22.50 -28.01
C ASP A 311 6.12 21.61 -28.24
N GLU A 312 4.99 22.24 -28.58
CA GLU A 312 3.77 21.51 -28.89
C GLU A 312 3.80 21.06 -30.35
N GLY A 313 4.15 19.78 -30.59
CA GLY A 313 4.26 19.14 -31.89
C GLY A 313 5.64 18.52 -32.15
N ASP A 314 5.64 17.53 -33.04
CA ASP A 314 6.86 16.82 -33.42
C ASP A 314 7.46 17.40 -34.72
N GLN A 315 8.60 18.06 -34.61
CA GLN A 315 9.35 18.54 -35.77
C GLN A 315 10.18 17.42 -36.43
N GLN A 316 10.42 16.30 -35.78
CA GLN A 316 11.34 15.25 -36.27
C GLN A 316 10.67 14.22 -37.19
N HIS A 317 9.36 14.06 -37.14
CA HIS A 317 8.63 13.12 -37.95
C HIS A 317 7.90 13.82 -39.11
N LYS A 318 8.64 14.28 -40.09
CA LYS A 318 8.04 14.59 -41.41
C LYS A 318 7.52 13.27 -42.00
N PRO A 319 6.21 13.15 -42.28
CA PRO A 319 5.67 11.92 -42.90
C PRO A 319 6.40 11.65 -44.23
N ARG A 320 6.93 10.45 -44.34
CA ARG A 320 7.77 10.06 -45.51
C ARG A 320 7.02 10.09 -46.84
N ARG A 321 5.68 10.10 -46.87
CA ARG A 321 4.86 10.37 -48.08
C ARG A 321 3.46 10.86 -47.64
N PRO A 322 2.92 11.96 -48.21
CA PRO A 322 1.54 12.36 -47.97
C PRO A 322 0.60 11.38 -48.72
N SER A 323 -0.14 10.58 -47.97
CA SER A 323 -1.32 9.90 -48.47
C SER A 323 -2.49 10.86 -48.46
N ILE A 324 -3.32 10.87 -49.49
CA ILE A 324 -4.49 11.76 -49.62
C ILE A 324 -5.46 11.60 -48.44
N PHE A 325 -5.46 10.46 -47.75
CA PHE A 325 -6.20 10.18 -46.53
C PHE A 325 -5.47 10.56 -45.22
N ASN A 326 -4.15 10.81 -45.27
CA ASN A 326 -3.34 11.30 -44.14
C ASN A 326 -2.98 12.78 -44.32
N ALA A 327 -3.74 13.55 -45.04
CA ALA A 327 -3.46 14.94 -45.42
C ALA A 327 -3.62 15.95 -44.30
N LEU A 328 -4.07 15.54 -43.09
CA LEU A 328 -4.01 16.33 -41.90
C LEU A 328 -2.76 15.89 -41.10
N PRO A 329 -1.71 16.70 -41.08
CA PRO A 329 -0.53 16.36 -40.29
C PRO A 329 -0.94 16.25 -38.81
N SER A 330 -0.57 15.14 -38.18
CA SER A 330 -0.75 14.92 -36.74
C SER A 330 0.28 15.73 -35.95
N TRP A 331 0.40 17.03 -36.25
CA TRP A 331 1.55 17.79 -35.81
C TRP A 331 1.55 18.07 -34.31
N ASN A 332 0.50 18.17 -33.61
CA ASN A 332 0.51 18.57 -32.18
C ASN A 332 -0.17 17.49 -31.33
N LYS A 333 0.35 16.28 -31.38
CA LYS A 333 -0.16 15.15 -30.61
C LYS A 333 0.17 15.24 -29.13
N TYR A 334 1.35 15.78 -28.82
CA TYR A 334 1.91 15.88 -27.48
C TYR A 334 2.76 17.15 -27.37
N VAL A 335 3.13 17.49 -26.16
CA VAL A 335 4.11 18.53 -25.89
C VAL A 335 5.46 17.87 -25.56
N ARG A 336 6.53 18.37 -26.21
CA ARG A 336 7.90 18.04 -25.84
C ARG A 336 8.40 19.13 -24.91
N VAL A 337 8.89 18.72 -23.76
CA VAL A 337 9.49 19.64 -22.77
C VAL A 337 10.98 19.43 -22.73
N SER A 338 11.74 20.49 -22.96
CA SER A 338 13.20 20.49 -22.93
C SER A 338 13.71 21.52 -21.95
N ALA A 339 14.78 21.19 -21.23
CA ALA A 339 15.45 22.15 -20.35
C ALA A 339 16.14 23.23 -21.15
N THR A 340 16.10 24.49 -20.67
CA THR A 340 16.72 25.64 -21.33
C THR A 340 17.70 26.35 -20.39
N GLY A 341 18.69 27.04 -20.96
CA GLY A 341 19.69 27.80 -20.20
C GLY A 341 20.75 26.91 -19.51
N PRO A 342 21.32 27.36 -18.39
CA PRO A 342 22.40 26.65 -17.70
C PRO A 342 22.00 25.25 -17.17
N HIS A 343 20.71 24.99 -17.11
CA HIS A 343 20.13 23.74 -16.64
C HIS A 343 19.85 22.73 -17.76
N SER A 344 20.24 23.00 -19.01
CA SER A 344 19.97 22.11 -20.16
C SER A 344 20.61 20.72 -20.08
N ALA A 345 21.56 20.53 -19.16
CA ALA A 345 22.19 19.23 -18.90
C ALA A 345 21.50 18.38 -17.80
N ILE A 346 20.46 18.91 -17.14
CA ILE A 346 19.90 18.32 -15.90
C ILE A 346 18.83 17.28 -16.18
N ALA A 347 18.05 17.41 -17.25
CA ALA A 347 17.00 16.45 -17.56
C ALA A 347 16.92 16.17 -19.07
N PRO A 348 16.73 14.89 -19.48
CA PRO A 348 16.41 14.56 -20.85
C PRO A 348 15.05 15.13 -21.24
N ASP A 349 14.79 15.21 -22.56
CA ASP A 349 13.51 15.65 -23.07
C ASP A 349 12.38 14.77 -22.55
N SER A 350 11.27 15.39 -22.17
CA SER A 350 10.05 14.73 -21.73
C SER A 350 8.94 14.92 -22.76
N TYR A 351 8.23 13.88 -23.09
CA TYR A 351 7.07 13.90 -23.97
C TYR A 351 5.82 13.71 -23.16
N GLN A 352 4.85 14.66 -23.28
CA GLN A 352 3.74 14.74 -22.35
C GLN A 352 2.39 14.96 -23.04
N ALA A 353 1.34 14.45 -22.43
CA ALA A 353 -0.04 14.71 -22.80
C ALA A 353 -0.92 14.85 -21.56
N VAL A 354 -1.87 15.78 -21.58
CA VAL A 354 -2.84 15.96 -20.52
C VAL A 354 -4.24 15.60 -21.03
N LEU A 355 -4.88 14.65 -20.35
CA LEU A 355 -6.17 14.09 -20.70
C LEU A 355 -7.19 14.45 -19.61
N PRO A 356 -8.13 15.40 -19.88
CA PRO A 356 -9.22 15.66 -18.97
C PRO A 356 -10.29 14.57 -19.03
N VAL A 357 -10.96 14.32 -17.91
CA VAL A 357 -12.21 13.59 -17.86
C VAL A 357 -13.32 14.47 -18.45
N VAL A 358 -14.02 13.96 -19.44
CA VAL A 358 -15.06 14.72 -20.17
C VAL A 358 -16.45 14.19 -19.96
N ASP A 359 -16.60 12.92 -19.56
CA ASP A 359 -17.90 12.31 -19.30
C ASP A 359 -17.76 11.12 -18.34
N ALA A 360 -18.86 10.79 -17.69
CA ALA A 360 -18.99 9.67 -16.77
C ALA A 360 -20.37 9.02 -16.94
N PRO A 361 -20.57 7.76 -16.52
CA PRO A 361 -21.86 7.07 -16.62
C PRO A 361 -23.01 7.87 -16.00
N GLU A 362 -24.18 7.86 -16.67
CA GLU A 362 -25.34 8.66 -16.26
C GLU A 362 -25.84 8.31 -14.86
N GLY A 363 -25.80 7.03 -14.48
CA GLY A 363 -26.19 6.56 -13.13
C GLY A 363 -25.07 6.59 -12.09
N GLY A 364 -23.90 7.11 -12.44
CA GLY A 364 -22.68 6.99 -11.64
C GLY A 364 -22.04 5.61 -11.73
N ILE A 365 -20.95 5.42 -10.98
CA ILE A 365 -20.23 4.16 -10.86
C ILE A 365 -20.52 3.57 -9.48
N VAL A 366 -20.88 2.30 -9.44
CA VAL A 366 -21.22 1.61 -8.19
C VAL A 366 -20.02 1.61 -7.25
N PHE A 367 -20.26 1.99 -6.00
CA PHE A 367 -19.25 1.94 -4.95
C PHE A 367 -19.49 0.70 -4.06
N PRO A 368 -18.47 -0.04 -3.66
CA PRO A 368 -17.04 0.02 -4.09
C PRO A 368 -16.84 -0.43 -5.55
N GLY A 369 -15.74 0.00 -6.18
CA GLY A 369 -15.41 -0.27 -7.59
C GLY A 369 -15.43 1.02 -8.45
N SER A 370 -15.58 2.18 -7.80
CA SER A 370 -15.62 3.51 -8.45
C SER A 370 -14.30 4.27 -8.37
N GLU A 371 -13.26 3.67 -7.82
CA GLU A 371 -11.92 4.21 -7.61
C GLU A 371 -11.05 4.20 -8.89
N PHE A 372 -11.56 4.77 -9.98
CA PHE A 372 -10.93 4.71 -11.31
C PHE A 372 -9.51 5.32 -11.36
N LEU A 373 -9.15 6.21 -10.43
CA LEU A 373 -7.79 6.76 -10.36
C LEU A 373 -6.78 5.76 -9.82
N ALA A 374 -7.21 4.74 -9.08
CA ALA A 374 -6.35 3.65 -8.65
C ALA A 374 -5.82 2.83 -9.84
N ALA A 375 -6.61 2.71 -10.90
CA ALA A 375 -6.22 2.02 -12.12
C ALA A 375 -4.97 2.61 -12.81
N LEU A 376 -4.59 3.85 -12.46
CA LEU A 376 -3.33 4.43 -12.91
C LEU A 376 -2.11 3.71 -12.34
N ASP A 377 -2.25 3.10 -11.17
CA ASP A 377 -1.19 2.34 -10.50
C ASP A 377 -1.05 0.90 -11.05
N ASP A 378 -2.03 0.45 -11.86
CA ASP A 378 -2.00 -0.87 -12.51
C ASP A 378 -1.38 -0.83 -13.91
N LEU A 379 -1.07 0.38 -14.43
CA LEU A 379 -0.50 0.57 -15.76
C LEU A 379 1.02 0.48 -15.74
N ASP A 380 1.55 -0.66 -16.19
CA ASP A 380 2.99 -0.85 -16.45
C ASP A 380 3.28 -0.64 -17.93
N THR A 381 3.56 0.59 -18.33
CA THR A 381 3.76 0.96 -19.75
C THR A 381 5.08 1.70 -20.00
N GLY A 382 5.90 1.89 -18.97
CA GLY A 382 7.13 2.68 -19.04
C GLY A 382 6.90 4.20 -19.01
N ALA A 383 5.64 4.66 -18.86
CA ALA A 383 5.30 6.06 -18.64
C ALA A 383 4.95 6.32 -17.17
N VAL A 384 5.03 7.58 -16.76
CA VAL A 384 4.55 8.05 -15.46
C VAL A 384 3.18 8.69 -15.62
N PHE A 385 2.28 8.37 -14.70
CA PHE A 385 0.91 8.88 -14.69
C PHE A 385 0.69 9.68 -13.40
N ASP A 386 0.41 10.98 -13.57
CA ASP A 386 -0.05 11.85 -12.51
C ASP A 386 -1.53 12.19 -12.71
N PHE A 387 -2.20 12.59 -11.65
CA PHE A 387 -3.50 13.20 -11.79
C PHE A 387 -3.62 14.49 -10.99
N ALA A 388 -4.50 15.37 -11.44
CA ALA A 388 -4.90 16.57 -10.74
C ALA A 388 -6.42 16.65 -10.66
N ILE A 389 -6.94 16.95 -9.47
CA ILE A 389 -8.36 17.17 -9.22
C ILE A 389 -8.53 18.59 -8.71
N ASN A 390 -9.25 19.42 -9.45
CA ASN A 390 -9.69 20.70 -8.94
C ASN A 390 -11.05 20.54 -8.27
N LEU A 391 -11.16 21.01 -7.04
CA LEU A 391 -12.39 21.01 -6.25
C LEU A 391 -12.77 22.44 -5.90
N THR A 392 -13.99 22.80 -6.27
CA THR A 392 -14.55 24.11 -5.92
C THR A 392 -15.88 23.91 -5.20
N ALA A 393 -15.89 24.19 -3.91
CA ALA A 393 -17.11 24.26 -3.13
C ALA A 393 -17.99 25.42 -3.63
N ARG A 394 -19.27 25.18 -3.78
CA ARG A 394 -20.23 26.17 -4.27
C ARG A 394 -21.30 26.46 -3.21
N PRO A 395 -21.72 27.73 -3.09
CA PRO A 395 -22.86 28.06 -2.23
C PRO A 395 -24.13 27.35 -2.72
N ARG A 396 -24.78 26.66 -1.82
CA ARG A 396 -25.98 25.86 -2.09
C ARG A 396 -27.10 26.64 -2.79
N GLU A 397 -27.35 27.85 -2.33
CA GLU A 397 -28.36 28.72 -2.93
C GLU A 397 -28.04 29.10 -4.39
N MET A 398 -26.75 29.28 -4.69
CA MET A 398 -26.32 29.55 -6.06
C MET A 398 -26.55 28.33 -6.98
N GLU A 399 -26.31 27.13 -6.47
CA GLU A 399 -26.54 25.90 -7.23
C GLU A 399 -28.03 25.66 -7.47
N PHE A 400 -28.91 25.89 -6.47
CA PHE A 400 -30.36 25.81 -6.70
C PHE A 400 -30.80 26.79 -7.77
N ARG A 401 -30.40 28.05 -7.69
CA ARG A 401 -30.72 29.05 -8.72
C ARG A 401 -30.21 28.66 -10.11
N ARG A 402 -29.08 27.99 -10.18
CA ARG A 402 -28.50 27.52 -11.43
C ARG A 402 -29.26 26.32 -12.00
N ASN A 403 -29.69 25.42 -11.13
CA ASN A 403 -30.50 24.26 -11.48
C ASN A 403 -31.91 24.72 -11.93
N ASP A 404 -32.52 25.71 -11.28
CA ASP A 404 -33.81 26.29 -11.68
C ASP A 404 -33.72 26.93 -13.05
N ARG A 405 -32.66 27.69 -13.36
CA ARG A 405 -32.41 28.22 -14.70
C ARG A 405 -32.24 27.12 -15.74
N ALA A 406 -31.49 26.06 -15.42
CA ALA A 406 -31.30 24.92 -16.31
C ALA A 406 -32.64 24.20 -16.58
N ARG A 407 -33.50 24.09 -15.55
CA ARG A 407 -34.84 23.53 -15.68
C ARG A 407 -35.72 24.42 -16.55
N GLY A 408 -35.76 25.73 -16.30
CA GLY A 408 -36.52 26.69 -17.15
C GLY A 408 -36.09 26.60 -18.62
N ASN A 409 -34.81 26.48 -18.90
CA ASN A 409 -34.32 26.26 -20.27
C ASN A 409 -34.75 24.93 -20.88
N ILE A 410 -34.97 23.89 -20.06
CA ILE A 410 -35.53 22.60 -20.54
C ILE A 410 -37.02 22.71 -20.81
N ASP A 411 -37.74 23.37 -19.93
CA ASP A 411 -39.21 23.62 -20.10
C ASP A 411 -39.46 24.41 -21.38
N ASP A 412 -38.72 25.49 -21.60
CA ASP A 412 -38.80 26.26 -22.86
C ASP A 412 -38.50 25.39 -24.10
N GLN A 413 -37.61 24.39 -23.96
CA GLN A 413 -37.32 23.49 -25.08
C GLN A 413 -38.42 22.45 -25.31
N TYR A 414 -39.12 22.01 -24.28
CA TYR A 414 -40.30 21.15 -24.45
C TYR A 414 -41.43 21.88 -25.18
N ASP A 415 -41.72 23.12 -24.83
CA ASP A 415 -42.74 23.92 -25.44
C ASP A 415 -42.47 24.19 -26.92
N HIS A 416 -41.20 24.29 -27.29
CA HIS A 416 -40.79 24.60 -28.67
C HIS A 416 -40.50 23.38 -29.56
N ARG A 417 -40.45 22.15 -29.04
CA ARG A 417 -40.08 20.94 -29.79
C ARG A 417 -41.22 19.99 -30.15
N GLY A 418 -42.42 20.30 -29.85
CA GLY A 418 -43.71 19.60 -30.03
C GLY A 418 -43.75 18.23 -30.73
N ASP A 419 -42.83 17.85 -31.65
CA ASP A 419 -42.99 16.66 -32.49
C ASP A 419 -41.71 15.90 -32.88
N VAL A 420 -40.51 16.22 -32.35
CA VAL A 420 -39.27 15.55 -32.78
C VAL A 420 -38.82 14.50 -31.77
N ARG A 421 -39.12 13.23 -32.02
CA ARG A 421 -38.88 12.09 -31.12
C ARG A 421 -37.43 11.93 -30.62
N ASN A 422 -36.39 12.18 -31.43
CA ASN A 422 -34.99 11.93 -31.05
C ASN A 422 -34.35 12.97 -30.11
N GLY A 423 -34.92 14.18 -30.04
CA GLY A 423 -34.42 15.22 -29.13
C GLY A 423 -34.93 15.14 -27.66
N LEU A 424 -36.03 14.43 -27.48
CA LEU A 424 -36.71 14.32 -26.18
C LEU A 424 -35.99 13.39 -25.19
N THR A 425 -35.28 12.38 -25.68
CA THR A 425 -34.56 11.42 -24.86
C THR A 425 -33.41 12.10 -24.09
N GLU A 426 -32.60 12.93 -24.77
CA GLU A 426 -31.52 13.69 -24.14
C GLU A 426 -32.02 14.74 -23.14
N LEU A 427 -33.12 15.42 -23.46
CA LEU A 427 -33.73 16.39 -22.55
C LEU A 427 -34.24 15.72 -21.27
N ARG A 428 -34.96 14.59 -21.41
CA ARG A 428 -35.44 13.81 -20.27
C ARG A 428 -34.25 13.25 -19.43
N ALA A 429 -33.16 12.87 -20.06
CA ALA A 429 -31.96 12.45 -19.34
C ALA A 429 -31.35 13.60 -18.53
N THR A 430 -31.26 14.80 -19.12
CA THR A 430 -30.74 15.98 -18.41
C THR A 430 -31.69 16.43 -17.29
N GLU A 431 -33.01 16.41 -17.53
CA GLU A 431 -34.00 16.70 -16.51
C GLU A 431 -33.91 15.74 -15.31
N ARG A 432 -33.79 14.44 -15.57
CA ARG A 432 -33.60 13.46 -14.51
C ARG A 432 -32.32 13.72 -13.70
N LYS A 433 -31.19 14.05 -14.35
CA LYS A 433 -29.93 14.42 -13.68
C LYS A 433 -30.12 15.66 -12.78
N ILE A 434 -30.80 16.70 -13.25
CA ILE A 434 -31.08 17.90 -12.45
C ILE A 434 -31.97 17.55 -11.26
N ALA A 435 -33.01 16.75 -11.48
CA ALA A 435 -33.93 16.35 -10.42
C ALA A 435 -33.22 15.51 -9.35
N GLU A 436 -32.36 14.59 -9.76
CA GLU A 436 -31.56 13.77 -8.85
C GLU A 436 -30.58 14.63 -8.06
N TYR A 437 -29.86 15.53 -8.72
CA TYR A 437 -28.93 16.45 -8.07
C TYR A 437 -29.64 17.34 -7.04
N ASN A 438 -30.80 17.95 -7.41
CA ASN A 438 -31.61 18.73 -6.49
C ASN A 438 -32.09 17.89 -5.30
N ARG A 439 -32.51 16.64 -5.56
CA ARG A 439 -32.96 15.73 -4.49
C ARG A 439 -31.84 15.45 -3.50
N LEU A 440 -30.60 15.19 -3.96
CA LEU A 440 -29.44 14.98 -3.09
C LEU A 440 -29.16 16.21 -2.24
N LEU A 441 -29.15 17.39 -2.84
CA LEU A 441 -28.95 18.64 -2.12
C LEU A 441 -30.09 18.92 -1.12
N SER A 442 -31.33 18.55 -1.42
CA SER A 442 -32.49 18.79 -0.55
C SER A 442 -32.61 17.77 0.57
N ALA A 443 -32.12 16.54 0.37
CA ALA A 443 -32.26 15.45 1.32
C ALA A 443 -31.39 15.65 2.59
N ASN A 444 -30.27 16.33 2.47
CA ASN A 444 -29.37 16.59 3.59
C ASN A 444 -28.90 18.06 3.56
N ILE A 445 -29.13 18.77 4.67
CA ILE A 445 -28.72 20.17 4.79
C ILE A 445 -27.20 20.32 4.78
N ASP A 446 -26.46 19.31 5.22
CA ASP A 446 -25.01 19.30 5.28
C ASP A 446 -24.36 18.84 3.97
N GLU A 447 -25.17 18.51 2.94
CA GLU A 447 -24.63 18.10 1.65
C GLU A 447 -24.03 19.31 0.91
N GLN A 448 -22.72 19.26 0.70
CA GLN A 448 -21.97 20.35 0.04
C GLN A 448 -21.96 20.15 -1.46
N PRO A 449 -22.48 21.13 -2.25
CA PRO A 449 -22.31 21.12 -3.69
C PRO A 449 -20.84 21.37 -4.05
N LEU A 450 -20.31 20.54 -4.94
CA LEU A 450 -18.96 20.64 -5.46
C LEU A 450 -18.97 20.76 -6.98
N SER A 451 -17.95 21.42 -7.49
CA SER A 451 -17.56 21.37 -8.89
C SER A 451 -16.21 20.69 -8.97
N ALA A 452 -16.13 19.55 -9.65
CA ALA A 452 -14.92 18.75 -9.74
C ALA A 452 -14.42 18.65 -11.18
N ALA A 453 -13.13 18.91 -11.42
CA ALA A 453 -12.46 18.68 -12.70
C ALA A 453 -11.29 17.72 -12.50
N PHE A 454 -11.19 16.72 -13.35
CA PHE A 454 -10.16 15.69 -13.27
C PHE A 454 -9.27 15.75 -14.50
N PHE A 455 -7.98 15.73 -14.30
CA PHE A 455 -6.95 15.71 -15.34
C PHE A 455 -5.97 14.57 -15.08
N ILE A 456 -5.64 13.82 -16.09
CA ILE A 456 -4.59 12.80 -16.06
C ILE A 456 -3.43 13.30 -16.92
N HIS A 457 -2.25 13.36 -16.36
CA HIS A 457 -1.02 13.79 -17.00
C HIS A 457 -0.15 12.56 -17.24
N VAL A 458 0.24 12.36 -18.47
CA VAL A 458 1.06 11.22 -18.91
C VAL A 458 2.37 11.76 -19.45
N GLY A 459 3.48 11.26 -18.90
CA GLY A 459 4.81 11.64 -19.33
C GLY A 459 5.70 10.43 -19.61
N ALA A 460 6.50 10.52 -20.69
CA ALA A 460 7.41 9.47 -21.11
C ALA A 460 8.69 10.04 -21.71
N ALA A 461 9.76 9.22 -21.75
CA ALA A 461 11.03 9.59 -22.35
C ALA A 461 10.99 9.62 -23.90
N ASP A 462 10.01 8.98 -24.51
CA ASP A 462 9.88 8.93 -25.96
C ASP A 462 8.40 8.94 -26.42
N PRO A 463 8.12 9.38 -27.67
CA PRO A 463 6.75 9.49 -28.18
C PRO A 463 6.03 8.15 -28.36
N ARG A 464 6.75 7.03 -28.58
CA ARG A 464 6.13 5.72 -28.82
C ARG A 464 5.57 5.16 -27.50
N THR A 465 6.38 5.24 -26.47
CA THR A 465 5.96 4.89 -25.09
C THR A 465 4.76 5.74 -24.67
N LEU A 466 4.78 7.05 -24.94
CA LEU A 466 3.65 7.93 -24.65
C LEU A 466 2.37 7.52 -25.39
N ASP A 467 2.45 7.29 -26.72
CA ASP A 467 1.28 6.87 -27.52
C ASP A 467 0.71 5.53 -27.05
N HIS A 468 1.58 4.56 -26.74
CA HIS A 468 1.20 3.26 -26.19
C HIS A 468 0.47 3.43 -24.85
N SER A 469 1.05 4.23 -23.95
CA SER A 469 0.51 4.50 -22.62
C SER A 469 -0.84 5.19 -22.65
N ILE A 470 -1.04 6.18 -23.53
CA ILE A 470 -2.34 6.84 -23.72
C ILE A 470 -3.38 5.84 -24.23
N LYS A 471 -3.00 4.91 -25.11
CA LYS A 471 -3.92 3.88 -25.61
C LYS A 471 -4.34 2.94 -24.47
N ARG A 472 -3.38 2.40 -23.71
CA ARG A 472 -3.63 1.52 -22.56
C ARG A 472 -4.48 2.22 -21.51
N LEU A 473 -4.15 3.46 -21.18
CA LEU A 473 -4.93 4.26 -20.23
C LEU A 473 -6.41 4.40 -20.64
N ARG A 474 -6.68 4.61 -21.93
CA ARG A 474 -8.07 4.72 -22.42
C ARG A 474 -8.82 3.40 -22.33
N GLU A 475 -8.15 2.31 -22.65
CA GLU A 475 -8.72 0.97 -22.53
C GLU A 475 -9.08 0.71 -21.07
N GLU A 476 -8.17 1.01 -20.13
CA GLU A 476 -8.37 0.83 -18.70
C GLU A 476 -9.50 1.69 -18.16
N MET A 477 -9.52 2.99 -18.47
CA MET A 477 -10.58 3.90 -18.02
C MET A 477 -11.97 3.49 -18.53
N THR A 478 -12.04 2.83 -19.68
CA THR A 478 -13.30 2.30 -20.24
C THR A 478 -13.73 1.04 -19.50
N GLN A 479 -12.79 0.17 -19.12
CA GLN A 479 -13.07 -1.07 -18.41
C GLN A 479 -13.40 -0.83 -16.94
N SER A 480 -12.62 -0.01 -16.25
CA SER A 480 -12.74 0.22 -14.81
C SER A 480 -13.94 1.06 -14.39
N GLY A 481 -14.59 1.79 -15.27
CA GLY A 481 -15.70 2.63 -14.84
C GLY A 481 -16.41 3.40 -15.94
N GLN A 482 -16.16 3.08 -17.19
CA GLN A 482 -16.73 3.80 -18.34
C GLN A 482 -16.44 5.31 -18.31
N ILE A 483 -15.36 5.70 -17.64
CA ILE A 483 -14.90 7.10 -17.59
C ILE A 483 -14.35 7.49 -18.96
N VAL A 484 -14.85 8.60 -19.50
CA VAL A 484 -14.42 9.09 -20.81
C VAL A 484 -13.36 10.17 -20.65
N ILE A 485 -12.12 9.82 -20.98
CA ILE A 485 -11.02 10.78 -21.07
C ILE A 485 -10.79 11.15 -22.54
N ARG A 486 -10.37 12.39 -22.80
CA ARG A 486 -10.07 12.83 -24.16
C ARG A 486 -8.73 13.53 -24.25
N HIS A 487 -7.99 13.20 -25.26
CA HIS A 487 -6.77 13.88 -25.65
C HIS A 487 -7.07 14.99 -26.65
N TYR A 488 -6.88 16.25 -26.23
CA TYR A 488 -7.08 17.42 -27.11
C TYR A 488 -5.76 17.85 -27.71
N ARG A 489 -5.48 17.38 -28.92
CA ARG A 489 -4.29 17.78 -29.67
C ARG A 489 -4.27 19.29 -29.86
N GLY A 490 -3.10 19.93 -29.68
CA GLY A 490 -2.93 21.37 -29.73
C GLY A 490 -3.42 22.12 -28.48
N ALA A 491 -3.77 21.42 -27.42
CA ALA A 491 -4.16 22.01 -26.16
C ALA A 491 -3.38 21.47 -24.95
N ASN A 492 -2.36 20.63 -25.17
CA ASN A 492 -1.61 20.00 -24.08
C ASN A 492 -0.93 21.02 -23.18
N THR A 493 -0.22 22.01 -23.76
CA THR A 493 0.44 23.08 -23.01
C THR A 493 -0.57 23.86 -22.16
N ARG A 494 -1.77 24.11 -22.70
CA ARG A 494 -2.82 24.82 -21.98
C ARG A 494 -3.41 23.98 -20.85
N LEU A 495 -3.63 22.69 -21.08
CA LEU A 495 -4.14 21.75 -20.07
C LEU A 495 -3.09 21.44 -19.00
N TRP A 496 -1.80 21.52 -19.36
CA TRP A 496 -0.70 21.40 -18.40
C TRP A 496 -0.79 22.44 -17.26
N SER A 497 -1.44 23.58 -17.51
CA SER A 497 -1.70 24.59 -16.46
C SER A 497 -2.49 24.04 -15.27
N ALA A 498 -3.17 22.90 -15.38
CA ALA A 498 -3.80 22.23 -14.25
C ALA A 498 -2.78 21.79 -13.19
N PHE A 499 -1.51 21.64 -13.57
CA PHE A 499 -0.40 21.29 -12.67
C PHE A 499 0.44 22.53 -12.24
N ASN A 500 0.02 23.72 -12.64
CA ASN A 500 0.62 24.99 -12.26
C ASN A 500 -0.48 26.00 -11.86
N PRO A 501 -1.03 25.87 -10.64
CA PRO A 501 -2.15 26.69 -10.19
C PRO A 501 -1.77 28.19 -10.13
N GLY A 502 -2.75 29.03 -10.45
CA GLY A 502 -2.58 30.47 -10.40
C GLY A 502 -1.97 31.13 -11.64
N VAL A 503 -1.76 30.41 -12.75
CA VAL A 503 -1.44 31.02 -14.04
C VAL A 503 -2.68 31.57 -14.72
N ALA A 504 -2.53 32.61 -15.54
CA ALA A 504 -3.63 33.36 -16.12
C ALA A 504 -4.65 32.53 -16.93
N GLN A 505 -4.24 31.42 -17.53
CA GLN A 505 -5.10 30.54 -18.34
C GLN A 505 -5.71 29.38 -17.56
N HIS A 506 -5.28 29.17 -16.34
CA HIS A 506 -5.64 28.08 -15.48
C HIS A 506 -7.16 27.95 -15.30
N LYS A 507 -7.85 28.97 -14.80
CA LYS A 507 -9.28 28.95 -14.56
C LYS A 507 -10.10 28.65 -15.82
N SER A 508 -9.76 29.23 -16.94
CA SER A 508 -10.49 29.01 -18.19
C SER A 508 -10.30 27.58 -18.76
N ALA A 509 -9.19 26.92 -18.45
CA ALA A 509 -8.97 25.52 -18.81
C ALA A 509 -9.77 24.59 -17.88
N VAL A 510 -9.73 24.85 -16.58
CA VAL A 510 -10.43 24.06 -15.56
C VAL A 510 -11.94 24.12 -15.73
N ASP A 511 -12.52 25.32 -15.86
CA ASP A 511 -13.98 25.51 -16.00
C ASP A 511 -14.60 24.75 -17.19
N GLN A 512 -13.79 24.43 -18.23
CA GLN A 512 -14.25 23.66 -19.38
C GLN A 512 -14.50 22.17 -19.07
N PHE A 513 -13.87 21.66 -18.02
CA PHE A 513 -13.90 20.24 -17.66
C PHE A 513 -14.47 20.00 -16.26
N ALA A 514 -14.96 21.06 -15.63
CA ALA A 514 -15.56 20.95 -14.31
C ALA A 514 -16.99 20.36 -14.39
N HIS A 515 -17.27 19.35 -13.60
CA HIS A 515 -18.55 18.68 -13.48
C HIS A 515 -19.21 19.00 -12.15
N ALA A 516 -20.53 19.15 -12.13
CA ALA A 516 -21.27 19.28 -10.89
C ALA A 516 -21.26 17.93 -10.15
N THR A 517 -21.11 17.96 -8.84
CA THR A 517 -21.20 16.80 -7.96
C THR A 517 -21.54 17.26 -6.54
N THR A 518 -21.62 16.34 -5.60
CA THR A 518 -21.73 16.64 -4.17
C THR A 518 -20.58 16.00 -3.41
N ALA A 519 -20.31 16.47 -2.21
CA ALA A 519 -19.23 15.92 -1.39
C ALA A 519 -19.40 14.41 -1.18
N SER A 520 -20.62 13.94 -0.92
CA SER A 520 -20.90 12.51 -0.75
C SER A 520 -20.75 11.68 -2.03
N LYS A 521 -21.03 12.25 -3.20
CA LYS A 521 -20.88 11.55 -4.49
C LYS A 521 -19.47 11.57 -5.01
N TRP A 522 -18.74 12.68 -4.81
CA TRP A 522 -17.33 12.80 -5.12
C TRP A 522 -16.47 11.87 -4.27
N SER A 523 -16.79 11.79 -2.98
CA SER A 523 -16.00 10.96 -2.04
C SER A 523 -15.97 9.48 -2.41
N ARG A 524 -16.97 9.00 -3.13
CA ARG A 524 -17.05 7.61 -3.58
C ARG A 524 -16.04 7.28 -4.70
N PHE A 525 -15.38 8.28 -5.29
CA PHE A 525 -14.21 8.06 -6.16
C PHE A 525 -12.93 7.71 -5.37
N VAL A 526 -12.91 7.96 -4.08
CA VAL A 526 -11.81 7.62 -3.14
C VAL A 526 -10.42 7.93 -3.71
N PRO A 527 -10.13 9.19 -4.05
CA PRO A 527 -8.90 9.52 -4.79
C PRO A 527 -7.60 9.38 -3.99
N LEU A 528 -7.67 9.36 -2.66
CA LEU A 528 -6.50 9.30 -1.77
C LEU A 528 -6.43 7.93 -1.08
N ILE A 529 -6.00 6.93 -1.83
CA ILE A 529 -5.83 5.57 -1.32
C ILE A 529 -4.37 5.16 -1.32
N SER A 530 -3.99 4.36 -0.33
CA SER A 530 -2.63 3.85 -0.18
C SER A 530 -2.57 2.36 -0.42
N SER A 531 -1.60 1.94 -1.20
CA SER A 531 -1.13 0.55 -1.32
C SER A 531 0.07 0.27 -0.41
N GLN A 532 0.45 1.21 0.46
CA GLN A 532 1.59 1.05 1.35
C GLN A 532 1.39 -0.14 2.29
N LEU A 533 2.41 -0.97 2.39
CA LEU A 533 2.43 -2.20 3.18
C LEU A 533 3.77 -2.32 3.92
N GLY A 534 3.74 -2.95 5.09
CA GLY A 534 4.93 -3.19 5.88
C GLY A 534 5.35 -2.02 6.78
N ASN A 535 6.58 -2.08 7.28
CA ASN A 535 7.13 -1.13 8.23
C ASN A 535 7.90 -0.01 7.54
N ALA A 536 8.14 1.08 8.25
CA ALA A 536 8.97 2.19 7.75
C ALA A 536 10.47 1.85 7.74
N THR A 537 10.89 0.89 8.55
CA THR A 537 12.27 0.42 8.70
C THR A 537 12.29 -1.10 8.71
N GLY A 538 13.47 -1.70 8.59
CA GLY A 538 13.62 -3.15 8.73
C GLY A 538 14.25 -3.84 7.53
N MET A 539 14.13 -5.15 7.45
CA MET A 539 14.61 -5.94 6.32
C MET A 539 13.67 -5.82 5.12
N LEU A 540 14.19 -5.98 3.90
CA LEU A 540 13.37 -6.14 2.71
C LEU A 540 12.71 -7.52 2.73
N LEU A 541 11.41 -7.54 3.03
CA LEU A 541 10.61 -8.77 2.97
C LEU A 541 10.31 -9.14 1.52
N GLY A 542 9.84 -8.16 0.73
CA GLY A 542 9.45 -8.39 -0.65
C GLY A 542 8.93 -7.13 -1.32
N PHE A 543 8.18 -7.34 -2.40
CA PHE A 543 7.56 -6.27 -3.19
C PHE A 543 6.06 -6.45 -3.24
N ASN A 544 5.32 -5.36 -3.08
CA ASN A 544 3.86 -5.36 -3.15
C ASN A 544 3.41 -5.60 -4.60
N LYS A 545 2.59 -6.62 -4.80
CA LYS A 545 2.04 -7.04 -6.10
C LYS A 545 0.54 -6.75 -6.22
N GLY A 546 -0.01 -5.98 -5.32
CA GLY A 546 -1.41 -5.54 -5.39
C GLY A 546 -1.68 -4.55 -6.52
N ASN A 547 -0.61 -3.97 -7.11
CA ASN A 547 -0.64 -3.11 -8.30
C ASN A 547 0.72 -3.15 -9.01
N ALA A 548 0.85 -2.44 -10.13
CA ALA A 548 2.08 -2.39 -10.94
C ALA A 548 3.19 -1.51 -10.32
N ASN A 549 2.94 -0.80 -9.22
CA ASN A 549 3.94 0.04 -8.56
C ASN A 549 5.09 -0.76 -7.93
N ASN A 550 4.86 -2.03 -7.65
CA ASN A 550 5.90 -2.93 -7.14
C ASN A 550 6.65 -2.35 -5.91
N SER A 551 5.94 -1.65 -5.03
CA SER A 551 6.54 -0.93 -3.90
C SER A 551 7.23 -1.88 -2.92
N ALA A 552 8.38 -1.46 -2.36
CA ALA A 552 9.14 -2.25 -1.41
C ALA A 552 8.40 -2.42 -0.08
N VAL A 553 8.40 -3.64 0.44
CA VAL A 553 7.76 -4.01 1.72
C VAL A 553 8.86 -4.36 2.72
N LEU A 554 8.94 -3.58 3.79
CA LEU A 554 9.90 -3.80 4.87
C LEU A 554 9.23 -4.48 6.07
N LEU A 555 9.99 -5.32 6.78
CA LEU A 555 9.59 -6.01 8.01
C LEU A 555 10.55 -5.65 9.14
N ASP A 556 10.00 -5.22 10.28
CA ASP A 556 10.79 -4.78 11.45
C ASP A 556 10.14 -5.26 12.75
N LEU A 557 10.41 -6.49 13.14
CA LEU A 557 9.86 -7.08 14.37
C LEU A 557 10.32 -6.34 15.64
N PRO A 558 11.63 -6.01 15.81
CA PRO A 558 12.07 -5.20 16.94
C PRO A 558 11.42 -3.82 16.98
N GLY A 559 11.29 -3.17 15.83
CA GLY A 559 10.61 -1.87 15.68
C GLY A 559 9.13 -1.94 16.03
N THR A 560 8.45 -3.03 15.67
CA THR A 560 7.06 -3.31 16.06
C THR A 560 6.90 -3.29 17.59
N ALA A 561 7.81 -3.97 18.32
CA ALA A 561 7.82 -3.95 19.79
C ALA A 561 8.01 -2.54 20.35
N ARG A 562 8.93 -1.75 19.79
CA ARG A 562 9.20 -0.36 20.22
C ARG A 562 8.01 0.57 19.95
N ARG A 563 7.22 0.33 18.92
CA ARG A 563 5.98 1.08 18.60
C ARG A 563 4.77 0.65 19.43
N ASN A 564 4.96 -0.15 20.45
CA ASN A 564 3.90 -0.69 21.30
C ASN A 564 2.96 -1.69 20.62
N HIS A 565 3.34 -2.26 19.48
CA HIS A 565 2.66 -3.39 18.86
C HIS A 565 3.29 -4.72 19.26
N ASN A 566 2.56 -5.80 19.14
CA ASN A 566 3.05 -7.12 19.50
C ASN A 566 3.88 -7.70 18.34
N PRO A 567 5.16 -8.07 18.54
CA PRO A 567 6.00 -8.58 17.47
C PRO A 567 5.82 -10.10 17.25
N CYS A 568 4.57 -10.55 17.16
CA CYS A 568 4.24 -11.94 16.86
C CYS A 568 3.85 -12.06 15.39
N LEU A 569 4.57 -12.89 14.66
CA LEU A 569 4.41 -13.17 13.24
C LEU A 569 4.04 -14.64 13.04
N ILE A 570 3.08 -14.91 12.17
CA ILE A 570 2.79 -16.25 11.68
C ILE A 570 3.16 -16.38 10.22
N CYS A 571 3.76 -17.51 9.84
CA CYS A 571 4.01 -17.90 8.46
C CYS A 571 3.22 -19.17 8.19
N ALA A 572 2.12 -19.07 7.41
CA ALA A 572 1.16 -20.15 7.21
C ALA A 572 0.96 -20.49 5.74
N GLY A 573 0.70 -21.78 5.45
CA GLY A 573 0.36 -22.27 4.10
C GLY A 573 0.81 -23.69 3.84
N ALA A 574 0.61 -24.17 2.60
CA ALA A 574 0.98 -25.52 2.22
C ALA A 574 2.50 -25.73 2.12
N PRO A 575 3.02 -26.96 2.19
CA PRO A 575 4.42 -27.27 1.92
C PRO A 575 4.86 -26.85 0.50
N GLY A 576 6.14 -26.50 0.31
CA GLY A 576 6.69 -26.19 -1.00
C GLY A 576 6.47 -24.74 -1.52
N TYR A 577 5.68 -23.91 -0.82
CA TYR A 577 5.41 -22.50 -1.23
C TYR A 577 6.30 -21.46 -0.54
N GLY A 578 7.39 -21.88 0.12
CA GLY A 578 8.44 -21.00 0.62
C GLY A 578 8.27 -20.51 2.06
N LYS A 579 7.47 -21.18 2.91
CA LYS A 579 7.36 -20.84 4.35
C LYS A 579 8.70 -20.88 5.06
N SER A 580 9.39 -22.06 5.02
CA SER A 580 10.66 -22.26 5.69
C SER A 580 11.74 -21.33 5.14
N TYR A 581 11.78 -21.13 3.82
CA TYR A 581 12.66 -20.16 3.16
C TYR A 581 12.47 -18.74 3.73
N THR A 582 11.24 -18.26 3.75
CA THR A 582 10.90 -16.91 4.25
C THR A 582 11.24 -16.77 5.72
N SER A 583 10.95 -17.79 6.52
CA SER A 583 11.23 -17.80 7.95
C SER A 583 12.73 -17.79 8.25
N LYS A 584 13.54 -18.59 7.52
CA LYS A 584 14.99 -18.61 7.63
C LYS A 584 15.61 -17.25 7.28
N LYS A 585 15.11 -16.63 6.18
CA LYS A 585 15.51 -15.27 5.78
C LYS A 585 15.21 -14.23 6.87
N ILE A 586 14.02 -14.27 7.49
CA ILE A 586 13.64 -13.35 8.56
C ILE A 586 14.54 -13.52 9.78
N VAL A 587 14.71 -14.76 10.24
CA VAL A 587 15.55 -15.04 11.42
C VAL A 587 16.98 -14.58 11.20
N ARG A 588 17.55 -14.85 10.03
CA ARG A 588 18.88 -14.41 9.68
C ARG A 588 19.04 -12.90 9.70
N ALA A 589 18.10 -12.20 9.10
CA ALA A 589 18.12 -10.74 9.08
C ALA A 589 18.04 -10.17 10.51
N GLU A 590 17.21 -10.74 11.37
CA GLU A 590 17.12 -10.30 12.77
C GLU A 590 18.41 -10.61 13.56
N LEU A 591 19.05 -11.76 13.34
CA LEU A 591 20.37 -12.08 13.93
C LEU A 591 21.44 -11.07 13.51
N GLN A 592 21.53 -10.74 12.22
CA GLN A 592 22.46 -9.73 11.71
C GLN A 592 22.18 -8.34 12.29
N ARG A 593 20.93 -8.04 12.60
CA ARG A 593 20.50 -6.82 13.30
C ARG A 593 20.74 -6.86 14.80
N GLY A 594 21.29 -7.96 15.33
CA GLY A 594 21.70 -8.11 16.71
C GLY A 594 20.66 -8.75 17.63
N ALA A 595 19.62 -9.36 17.09
CA ALA A 595 18.69 -10.17 17.87
C ALA A 595 19.34 -11.46 18.39
N GLN A 596 18.66 -12.14 19.30
CA GLN A 596 18.91 -13.53 19.68
C GLN A 596 17.76 -14.40 19.17
N ALA A 597 18.04 -15.62 18.74
CA ALA A 597 17.00 -16.56 18.31
C ALA A 597 17.01 -17.85 19.13
N PHE A 598 15.83 -18.33 19.46
CA PHE A 598 15.59 -19.64 20.05
C PHE A 598 14.70 -20.43 19.11
N ILE A 599 15.23 -21.46 18.46
CA ILE A 599 14.58 -22.19 17.39
C ILE A 599 14.27 -23.61 17.89
N VAL A 600 13.02 -24.03 17.75
CA VAL A 600 12.61 -25.42 17.98
C VAL A 600 12.30 -26.03 16.61
N GLU A 601 13.15 -26.98 16.21
CA GLU A 601 13.16 -27.63 14.90
C GLU A 601 12.69 -29.09 15.04
N PRO A 602 11.53 -29.46 14.51
CA PRO A 602 11.04 -30.83 14.56
C PRO A 602 11.65 -31.74 13.49
N ASP A 603 12.44 -31.22 12.58
CA ASP A 603 13.02 -31.96 11.47
C ASP A 603 14.28 -32.71 11.86
N GLU A 604 14.44 -33.94 11.34
CA GLU A 604 15.64 -34.77 11.53
C GLU A 604 16.82 -34.33 10.67
N TYR A 605 16.56 -33.55 9.58
CA TYR A 605 17.61 -33.17 8.62
C TYR A 605 18.44 -31.96 9.03
N GLY A 606 18.06 -31.23 10.07
CA GLY A 606 18.80 -30.09 10.59
C GLY A 606 18.84 -28.90 9.62
N GLU A 607 17.71 -28.57 9.03
CA GLU A 607 17.58 -27.48 8.05
C GLU A 607 18.01 -26.12 8.59
N TRP A 608 17.66 -25.82 9.84
CA TRP A 608 18.06 -24.57 10.50
C TRP A 608 19.55 -24.52 10.81
N ALA A 609 20.13 -25.66 11.23
CA ALA A 609 21.57 -25.76 11.46
C ALA A 609 22.35 -25.49 10.18
N THR A 610 21.86 -25.95 9.03
CA THR A 610 22.43 -25.69 7.71
C THR A 610 22.23 -24.25 7.29
N ALA A 611 21.03 -23.69 7.44
CA ALA A 611 20.70 -22.31 7.06
C ALA A 611 21.48 -21.26 7.87
N LEU A 612 21.88 -21.58 9.09
CA LEU A 612 22.64 -20.72 10.00
C LEU A 612 24.07 -21.24 10.25
N ALA A 613 24.60 -22.02 9.30
CA ALA A 613 25.93 -22.68 9.45
C ALA A 613 27.06 -21.69 9.74
N ASP A 614 27.01 -20.51 9.17
CA ASP A 614 28.02 -19.44 9.28
C ASP A 614 27.85 -18.52 10.51
N VAL A 615 26.76 -18.66 11.30
CA VAL A 615 26.62 -17.90 12.55
C VAL A 615 27.62 -18.44 13.58
N PRO A 616 28.57 -17.62 14.05
CA PRO A 616 29.70 -18.14 14.84
C PRO A 616 29.30 -18.51 16.27
N ASN A 617 28.37 -17.78 16.87
CA ASN A 617 27.99 -17.92 18.27
C ASN A 617 26.63 -18.65 18.41
N LYS A 618 26.65 -19.94 18.05
CA LYS A 618 25.46 -20.80 18.04
C LYS A 618 25.67 -22.09 18.81
N ALA A 619 24.57 -22.66 19.31
CA ALA A 619 24.50 -24.05 19.74
C ALA A 619 23.39 -24.78 18.97
N VAL A 620 23.75 -25.95 18.46
CA VAL A 620 22.80 -26.94 17.90
C VAL A 620 22.72 -28.07 18.92
N ILE A 621 21.53 -28.31 19.42
CA ILE A 621 21.27 -29.23 20.51
C ILE A 621 20.32 -30.32 19.99
N ASP A 622 20.90 -31.49 19.73
CA ASP A 622 20.10 -32.67 19.39
C ASP A 622 19.58 -33.33 20.68
N MET A 623 18.27 -33.40 20.80
CA MET A 623 17.61 -34.00 21.98
C MET A 623 17.86 -35.51 22.12
N ALA A 624 18.20 -36.20 21.02
CA ALA A 624 18.58 -37.62 21.02
C ALA A 624 20.09 -37.86 21.15
N GLY A 625 20.90 -36.87 20.73
CA GLY A 625 22.38 -37.03 20.63
C GLY A 625 23.12 -36.99 21.95
N GLY A 626 22.52 -36.58 23.05
CA GLY A 626 23.12 -36.56 24.36
C GLY A 626 24.26 -35.56 24.56
N ASP A 627 24.35 -34.51 23.77
CA ASP A 627 25.41 -33.49 23.86
C ASP A 627 25.17 -32.48 24.99
N PHE A 628 23.90 -32.19 25.32
CA PHE A 628 23.50 -31.22 26.32
C PHE A 628 22.35 -31.76 27.19
N GLY A 629 22.36 -31.37 28.45
CA GLY A 629 21.29 -31.71 29.40
C GLY A 629 20.12 -30.76 29.29
N CYS A 630 18.91 -31.32 29.45
CA CYS A 630 17.63 -30.55 29.43
C CYS A 630 16.83 -30.85 30.72
N ASP A 631 17.51 -31.13 31.82
CA ASP A 631 16.86 -31.32 33.12
C ASP A 631 16.27 -29.99 33.67
N ALA A 632 14.97 -29.95 33.89
CA ALA A 632 14.28 -28.78 34.44
C ALA A 632 14.86 -28.26 35.77
N LEU A 633 15.43 -29.15 36.63
CA LEU A 633 16.05 -28.75 37.87
C LEU A 633 17.37 -28.03 37.70
N ARG A 634 18.05 -28.23 36.56
CA ARG A 634 19.35 -27.64 36.22
C ARG A 634 19.26 -26.43 35.32
N ILE A 635 18.35 -26.46 34.33
CA ILE A 635 18.28 -25.47 33.23
C ILE A 635 17.50 -24.22 33.64
N PHE A 636 16.54 -24.35 34.57
CA PHE A 636 15.76 -23.21 35.05
C PHE A 636 16.35 -22.55 36.29
N PRO A 637 16.10 -21.25 36.53
CA PRO A 637 16.51 -20.60 37.75
C PRO A 637 16.00 -21.32 38.98
N GLU A 638 16.87 -21.47 39.97
CA GLU A 638 16.63 -22.27 41.21
C GLU A 638 15.27 -22.02 41.84
N ARG A 639 14.86 -20.77 41.93
CA ARG A 639 13.57 -20.36 42.53
C ARG A 639 12.35 -21.00 41.89
N VAL A 640 12.37 -21.32 40.60
CA VAL A 640 11.23 -21.82 39.82
C VAL A 640 11.43 -23.25 39.29
N ALA A 641 12.63 -23.73 39.29
CA ALA A 641 13.00 -25.02 38.70
C ALA A 641 12.14 -26.19 39.21
N GLY A 642 11.95 -26.29 40.52
CA GLY A 642 11.11 -27.35 41.11
C GLY A 642 9.65 -27.28 40.70
N SER A 643 9.08 -26.09 40.60
CA SER A 643 7.69 -25.93 40.13
C SER A 643 7.53 -26.26 38.64
N TYR A 644 8.53 -25.92 37.83
CA TYR A 644 8.52 -26.23 36.38
C TYR A 644 8.76 -27.72 36.15
N TRP A 645 9.65 -28.33 36.92
CA TRP A 645 9.80 -29.79 36.90
C TRP A 645 8.48 -30.51 37.16
N LEU A 646 7.71 -30.09 38.18
CA LEU A 646 6.40 -30.66 38.46
C LEU A 646 5.39 -30.49 37.32
N ASP A 647 5.38 -29.32 36.69
CA ASP A 647 4.46 -29.00 35.60
C ASP A 647 4.64 -29.92 34.38
N TYR A 648 5.88 -30.40 34.10
CA TYR A 648 6.20 -31.22 32.92
C TYR A 648 6.39 -32.69 33.25
N MET A 649 7.07 -32.99 34.35
CA MET A 649 7.39 -34.37 34.66
C MET A 649 6.19 -35.14 35.21
N ILE A 650 5.28 -34.53 35.96
CA ILE A 650 4.12 -35.22 36.48
C ILE A 650 3.21 -35.78 35.40
N PRO A 651 2.82 -34.99 34.34
CA PRO A 651 2.08 -35.52 33.22
C PRO A 651 2.85 -36.59 32.40
N MET A 652 4.14 -36.40 32.19
CA MET A 652 5.02 -37.33 31.50
C MET A 652 5.07 -38.67 32.20
N LEU A 653 5.28 -38.68 33.53
CA LEU A 653 5.34 -39.89 34.36
C LEU A 653 3.99 -40.55 34.55
N GLY A 654 2.89 -39.95 34.11
CA GLY A 654 1.54 -40.47 34.31
C GLY A 654 1.07 -40.49 35.77
N LEU A 655 1.64 -39.61 36.62
CA LEU A 655 1.29 -39.55 38.03
C LEU A 655 0.04 -38.70 38.26
N ASP A 656 -0.82 -39.13 39.18
CA ASP A 656 -1.99 -38.33 39.55
C ASP A 656 -1.54 -37.10 40.35
N VAL A 657 -1.87 -35.93 39.84
CA VAL A 657 -1.57 -34.61 40.46
C VAL A 657 -2.02 -34.46 41.91
N ARG A 658 -3.08 -35.24 42.28
CA ARG A 658 -3.68 -35.26 43.62
C ARG A 658 -3.10 -36.33 44.53
N SER A 659 -2.23 -37.19 44.05
CA SER A 659 -1.64 -38.28 44.83
C SER A 659 -0.75 -37.73 45.99
N VAL A 660 -0.66 -38.52 47.05
CA VAL A 660 0.23 -38.23 48.17
C VAL A 660 1.67 -38.09 47.72
N ALA A 661 2.08 -38.95 46.78
CA ALA A 661 3.41 -38.93 46.18
C ALA A 661 3.77 -37.57 45.55
N VAL A 662 2.85 -37.03 44.77
CA VAL A 662 3.03 -35.68 44.15
C VAL A 662 3.02 -34.60 45.21
N GLY A 663 2.24 -34.73 46.29
CA GLY A 663 2.27 -33.82 47.44
C GLY A 663 3.66 -33.81 48.10
N ARG A 664 4.28 -34.97 48.29
CA ARG A 664 5.66 -35.10 48.79
C ARG A 664 6.69 -34.49 47.87
N LEU A 665 6.59 -34.72 46.58
CA LEU A 665 7.45 -34.09 45.58
C LEU A 665 7.41 -32.55 45.62
N ARG A 666 6.20 -31.99 45.78
CA ARG A 666 6.05 -30.53 45.90
C ARG A 666 6.82 -29.96 47.10
N THR A 667 6.85 -30.70 48.20
CA THR A 667 7.59 -30.29 49.37
C THR A 667 9.11 -30.41 49.16
N LEU A 668 9.55 -31.51 48.59
CA LEU A 668 10.97 -31.80 48.32
C LEU A 668 11.58 -30.84 47.27
N LEU A 669 10.77 -30.42 46.29
CA LEU A 669 11.24 -29.57 45.19
C LEU A 669 11.08 -28.06 45.50
N THR A 670 10.74 -27.68 46.75
CA THR A 670 10.86 -26.29 47.16
C THR A 670 12.34 -25.85 47.15
N PRO A 671 12.69 -24.58 46.87
CA PRO A 671 14.07 -24.12 46.84
C PRO A 671 14.87 -24.47 48.11
N ALA A 672 14.29 -24.22 49.26
CA ALA A 672 14.94 -24.50 50.55
C ALA A 672 15.15 -26.01 50.78
N ALA A 673 14.24 -26.87 50.40
CA ALA A 673 14.40 -28.31 50.54
C ALA A 673 15.42 -28.86 49.53
N ARG A 674 15.41 -28.37 48.31
CA ARG A 674 16.38 -28.72 47.26
C ARG A 674 17.81 -28.42 47.68
N ASP A 675 18.03 -27.21 48.22
CA ASP A 675 19.36 -26.78 48.72
C ASP A 675 19.81 -27.64 49.91
N ALA A 676 18.94 -27.80 50.92
CA ALA A 676 19.24 -28.60 52.10
C ALA A 676 19.54 -30.10 51.82
N LEU A 677 18.92 -30.67 50.81
CA LEU A 677 19.02 -32.09 50.44
C LEU A 677 19.94 -32.35 49.21
N GLY A 678 20.50 -31.29 48.62
CA GLY A 678 21.36 -31.43 47.44
C GLY A 678 20.65 -31.89 46.16
N LEU A 679 19.34 -31.60 46.03
CA LEU A 679 18.51 -32.00 44.88
C LEU A 679 18.74 -31.11 43.69
N SER A 680 19.95 -31.10 43.15
CA SER A 680 20.35 -30.22 42.06
C SER A 680 19.92 -30.71 40.67
N SER A 681 19.56 -31.99 40.54
CA SER A 681 19.16 -32.62 39.26
C SER A 681 18.07 -33.68 39.47
N THR A 682 17.40 -34.09 38.38
CA THR A 682 16.49 -35.24 38.41
C THR A 682 17.20 -36.53 38.87
N ALA A 683 18.43 -36.75 38.38
CA ALA A 683 19.26 -37.87 38.83
C ALA A 683 19.61 -37.76 40.33
N ALA A 684 19.89 -36.56 40.85
CA ALA A 684 20.09 -36.36 42.30
C ALA A 684 18.82 -36.65 43.10
N LEU A 685 17.66 -36.25 42.62
CA LEU A 685 16.35 -36.58 43.22
C LEU A 685 16.16 -38.11 43.25
N MET A 686 16.45 -38.81 42.16
CA MET A 686 16.35 -40.27 42.09
C MET A 686 17.30 -40.93 43.09
N ARG A 687 18.57 -40.48 43.20
CA ARG A 687 19.52 -40.97 44.18
C ARG A 687 19.01 -40.80 45.62
N TYR A 688 18.53 -39.60 45.94
CA TYR A 688 17.93 -39.31 47.23
C TYR A 688 16.78 -40.24 47.60
N ILE A 689 15.83 -40.43 46.64
CA ILE A 689 14.67 -41.29 46.89
C ILE A 689 15.12 -42.77 47.05
N ARG A 690 16.11 -43.19 46.26
CA ARG A 690 16.71 -44.54 46.36
C ARG A 690 17.41 -44.75 47.71
N ASP A 691 18.14 -43.76 48.22
CA ASP A 691 18.87 -43.83 49.47
C ASP A 691 17.93 -43.92 50.70
N ILE A 692 16.81 -43.21 50.66
CA ILE A 692 15.80 -43.33 51.73
C ILE A 692 15.01 -44.66 51.63
N GLN A 693 15.00 -45.36 50.52
CA GLN A 693 14.36 -46.67 50.34
C GLN A 693 15.29 -47.85 50.53
N ALA A 694 16.63 -47.63 50.55
CA ALA A 694 17.60 -48.71 50.65
C ALA A 694 17.45 -49.48 52.01
N PRO A 695 17.45 -50.80 52.03
CA PRO A 695 17.37 -51.56 53.28
C PRO A 695 18.62 -51.27 54.12
N LEU A 696 18.47 -50.78 55.35
CA LEU A 696 19.54 -50.69 56.33
C LEU A 696 19.83 -52.12 56.84
N GLY A 697 21.10 -52.44 56.95
CA GLY A 697 21.49 -53.74 57.50
C GLY A 697 20.83 -54.00 58.89
N ALA A 698 20.52 -55.25 59.17
CA ALA A 698 19.63 -55.67 60.28
C ALA A 698 20.05 -55.22 61.72
N ALA A 699 21.04 -54.40 61.89
CA ALA A 699 21.55 -53.88 63.20
C ALA A 699 21.29 -52.41 63.46
N GLU A 700 20.81 -51.56 62.46
CA GLU A 700 20.71 -50.12 62.63
C GLU A 700 19.47 -49.54 61.93
N ASP A 701 18.25 -50.04 62.19
CA ASP A 701 17.04 -49.35 61.71
C ASP A 701 16.65 -48.22 62.65
N THR A 702 17.42 -47.08 62.60
CA THR A 702 17.20 -45.85 63.34
C THR A 702 16.49 -44.78 62.51
N ARG A 703 15.84 -45.11 61.39
CA ARG A 703 15.04 -44.13 60.61
C ARG A 703 13.87 -43.66 61.42
N SER A 704 13.62 -42.37 61.37
CA SER A 704 12.39 -41.83 61.93
C SER A 704 11.19 -42.38 61.19
N PRO A 705 10.05 -42.63 61.85
CA PRO A 705 8.82 -43.12 61.20
C PRO A 705 8.42 -42.20 60.02
N GLN A 706 8.78 -40.94 60.08
CA GLN A 706 8.49 -39.95 59.03
C GLN A 706 9.29 -40.20 57.74
N VAL A 707 10.58 -40.64 57.86
CA VAL A 707 11.41 -40.98 56.73
C VAL A 707 10.96 -42.28 56.08
N THR A 708 10.52 -43.25 56.88
CA THR A 708 9.97 -44.51 56.34
C THR A 708 8.67 -44.30 55.60
N GLN A 709 7.78 -43.45 56.12
CA GLN A 709 6.56 -43.09 55.42
C GLN A 709 6.82 -42.32 54.12
N LEU A 710 7.80 -41.39 54.13
CA LEU A 710 8.24 -40.65 52.93
C LEU A 710 8.78 -41.61 51.87
N ALA A 711 9.56 -42.61 52.24
CA ALA A 711 10.10 -43.60 51.35
C ALA A 711 9.00 -44.43 50.67
N GLU A 712 8.00 -44.87 51.44
CA GLU A 712 6.83 -45.57 50.92
C GLU A 712 5.98 -44.67 49.98
N ASP A 713 5.71 -43.44 50.38
CA ASP A 713 4.90 -42.49 49.60
C ASP A 713 5.58 -42.19 48.26
N LEU A 714 6.91 -42.16 48.18
CA LEU A 714 7.70 -41.86 46.96
C LEU A 714 8.05 -43.08 46.10
N ARG A 715 7.73 -44.31 46.55
CA ARG A 715 8.07 -45.53 45.80
C ARG A 715 7.46 -45.53 44.38
N PRO A 716 6.22 -45.13 44.14
CA PRO A 716 5.66 -45.06 42.79
C PRO A 716 6.44 -44.04 41.89
N VAL A 717 6.91 -42.98 42.52
CA VAL A 717 7.68 -41.95 41.79
C VAL A 717 9.02 -42.47 41.31
N LEU A 718 9.77 -43.16 42.20
CA LEU A 718 11.05 -43.78 41.84
C LEU A 718 10.92 -44.81 40.74
N LEU A 719 9.94 -45.67 40.84
CA LEU A 719 9.69 -46.69 39.82
C LEU A 719 9.35 -46.06 38.47
N ALA A 720 8.55 -45.02 38.44
CA ALA A 720 8.26 -44.28 37.23
C ALA A 720 9.52 -43.61 36.67
N LEU A 721 10.29 -42.90 37.48
CA LEU A 721 11.55 -42.23 37.06
C LEU A 721 12.59 -43.22 36.55
N GLU A 722 12.77 -44.38 37.21
CA GLU A 722 13.65 -45.42 36.76
C GLU A 722 13.25 -46.03 35.44
N SER A 723 11.93 -46.27 35.22
CA SER A 723 11.43 -46.74 33.95
C SER A 723 11.72 -45.74 32.84
N TRP A 724 11.48 -44.46 33.10
CA TRP A 724 11.69 -43.42 32.09
C TRP A 724 13.22 -43.18 31.82
N ALA A 725 14.08 -43.30 32.83
CA ALA A 725 15.53 -43.17 32.68
C ALA A 725 16.17 -44.25 31.78
N THR A 726 15.45 -45.35 31.45
CA THR A 726 15.93 -46.39 30.54
C THR A 726 15.79 -46.03 29.07
N TYR A 727 14.99 -45.01 28.73
CA TYR A 727 14.75 -44.65 27.34
C TYR A 727 15.85 -43.68 26.83
N GLU A 728 16.40 -43.95 25.68
CA GLU A 728 17.43 -43.16 25.00
C GLU A 728 16.97 -41.72 24.79
N PHE A 729 15.70 -41.54 24.32
CA PHE A 729 15.13 -40.21 24.02
C PHE A 729 14.84 -39.33 25.26
N THR A 730 15.04 -39.82 26.48
CA THR A 730 14.93 -39.04 27.73
C THR A 730 16.30 -38.81 28.41
N GLN A 731 17.37 -39.28 27.83
CA GLN A 731 18.71 -39.17 28.39
C GLN A 731 19.10 -37.72 28.73
N ALA A 732 18.73 -36.75 27.88
CA ALA A 732 18.95 -35.33 28.14
C ALA A 732 18.33 -34.83 29.45
N ILE A 733 17.28 -35.50 30.00
CA ILE A 733 16.60 -35.15 31.25
C ILE A 733 17.28 -35.84 32.43
N PHE A 734 17.70 -37.10 32.28
CA PHE A 734 18.11 -37.96 33.40
C PHE A 734 19.62 -38.04 33.59
N ASP A 735 20.44 -37.66 32.60
CA ASP A 735 21.90 -37.65 32.69
C ASP A 735 22.40 -36.30 33.21
N ASP A 736 22.81 -36.25 34.47
CA ASP A 736 23.33 -35.04 35.10
C ASP A 736 24.84 -34.76 34.80
N THR A 737 25.48 -35.62 34.02
CA THR A 737 26.85 -35.37 33.54
C THR A 737 26.91 -34.49 32.31
N LEU A 738 25.81 -34.39 31.55
CA LEU A 738 25.69 -33.56 30.36
C LEU A 738 25.81 -32.06 30.72
N PRO A 739 26.53 -31.26 29.93
CA PRO A 739 26.65 -29.82 30.18
C PRO A 739 25.30 -29.11 29.92
N ILE A 740 25.03 -28.01 30.63
CA ILE A 740 23.93 -27.11 30.35
C ILE A 740 24.43 -25.95 29.51
N PRO A 741 23.79 -25.63 28.37
CA PRO A 741 24.20 -24.51 27.53
C PRO A 741 23.98 -23.16 28.22
N ASP A 742 24.88 -22.19 28.05
CA ASP A 742 24.69 -20.80 28.48
C ASP A 742 23.87 -20.04 27.41
N LEU A 743 22.54 -20.17 27.52
CA LEU A 743 21.61 -19.61 26.56
C LEU A 743 21.65 -18.06 26.48
N ALA A 744 22.13 -17.38 27.53
CA ALA A 744 22.21 -15.92 27.55
C ALA A 744 23.38 -15.40 26.71
N ALA A 745 24.45 -16.17 26.58
CA ALA A 745 25.66 -15.81 25.85
C ALA A 745 25.55 -16.08 24.32
N LEU A 746 24.69 -17.00 23.91
CA LEU A 746 24.57 -17.41 22.52
C LEU A 746 23.71 -16.44 21.69
N ASP A 747 24.02 -16.28 20.40
CA ASP A 747 23.20 -15.54 19.44
C ASP A 747 22.02 -16.37 18.93
N VAL A 748 22.23 -17.68 18.75
CA VAL A 748 21.16 -18.59 18.36
C VAL A 748 21.33 -19.96 19.03
N THR A 749 20.21 -20.50 19.47
CA THR A 749 20.07 -21.88 19.93
C THR A 749 19.07 -22.61 19.04
N ILE A 750 19.49 -23.76 18.50
CA ILE A 750 18.67 -24.62 17.66
C ILE A 750 18.47 -25.93 18.41
N TRP A 751 17.22 -26.22 18.76
CA TRP A 751 16.84 -27.43 19.45
C TRP A 751 16.24 -28.41 18.43
N GLN A 752 17.03 -29.41 18.04
CA GLN A 752 16.60 -30.46 17.12
C GLN A 752 15.79 -31.49 17.90
N THR A 753 14.54 -31.57 17.55
CA THR A 753 13.56 -32.44 18.20
C THR A 753 12.97 -33.50 17.27
N GLY A 754 13.59 -33.74 16.10
CA GLY A 754 13.14 -34.70 15.11
C GLY A 754 13.11 -36.14 15.62
N SER A 755 13.96 -36.49 16.60
CA SER A 755 13.88 -37.78 17.27
C SER A 755 12.66 -37.96 18.18
N LEU A 756 11.94 -36.87 18.49
CA LEU A 756 10.71 -36.90 19.29
C LEU A 756 9.52 -37.23 18.38
N ASP A 757 8.66 -38.15 18.84
CA ASP A 757 7.42 -38.49 18.15
C ASP A 757 6.31 -37.54 18.64
N LEU A 758 6.00 -36.52 17.85
CA LEU A 758 4.95 -35.56 18.19
C LEU A 758 3.58 -36.10 17.79
N PRO A 759 2.62 -36.20 18.73
CA PRO A 759 1.26 -36.58 18.39
C PRO A 759 0.56 -35.51 17.55
N ASP A 760 -0.42 -35.97 16.77
CA ASP A 760 -1.28 -35.06 16.02
C ASP A 760 -2.03 -34.08 16.94
N ALA A 761 -2.38 -32.91 16.42
CA ALA A 761 -3.15 -31.91 17.16
C ALA A 761 -4.51 -32.46 17.67
N ASP A 762 -5.16 -33.31 16.87
CA ASP A 762 -6.42 -33.95 17.23
C ASP A 762 -6.23 -34.98 18.37
N GLU A 763 -5.11 -35.72 18.43
CA GLU A 763 -4.76 -36.62 19.51
C GLU A 763 -4.55 -35.91 20.83
N VAL A 764 -3.89 -34.72 20.79
CA VAL A 764 -3.66 -33.90 21.99
C VAL A 764 -4.95 -33.23 22.48
N ALA A 765 -5.78 -32.75 21.56
CA ALA A 765 -7.02 -32.06 21.90
C ALA A 765 -8.13 -32.98 22.45
N ASN A 766 -8.16 -34.26 22.04
CA ASN A 766 -9.18 -35.20 22.44
C ASN A 766 -8.77 -35.99 23.71
N PRO A 767 -9.46 -35.85 24.86
CA PRO A 767 -9.09 -36.53 26.10
C PRO A 767 -9.00 -38.06 25.99
N HIS A 768 -9.80 -38.69 25.12
CA HIS A 768 -9.78 -40.14 24.93
C HIS A 768 -8.54 -40.60 24.16
N LEU A 769 -8.12 -39.83 23.13
CA LEU A 769 -6.92 -40.12 22.37
C LEU A 769 -5.65 -39.77 23.19
N TYR A 770 -5.72 -38.71 23.99
CA TYR A 770 -4.61 -38.35 24.87
C TYR A 770 -4.18 -39.45 25.85
N VAL A 771 -5.14 -40.20 26.39
CA VAL A 771 -4.85 -41.34 27.27
C VAL A 771 -4.16 -42.49 26.53
N ALA A 772 -4.41 -42.61 25.22
CA ALA A 772 -3.81 -43.66 24.38
C ALA A 772 -2.44 -43.33 23.81
N LEU A 773 -1.91 -42.07 24.07
CA LEU A 773 -0.58 -41.67 23.61
C LEU A 773 0.50 -42.61 24.09
N SER A 774 1.46 -42.92 23.24
CA SER A 774 2.68 -43.64 23.59
C SER A 774 3.52 -42.88 24.61
N ASP A 775 4.41 -43.61 25.33
CA ASP A 775 5.34 -42.95 26.25
C ASP A 775 6.23 -41.96 25.53
N ARG A 776 6.67 -42.26 24.30
CA ARG A 776 7.47 -41.34 23.47
C ARG A 776 6.71 -40.06 23.17
N GLN A 777 5.45 -40.16 22.77
CA GLN A 777 4.60 -38.97 22.49
C GLN A 777 4.37 -38.12 23.75
N ARG A 778 4.18 -38.73 24.92
CA ARG A 778 4.03 -37.99 26.19
C ARG A 778 5.32 -37.25 26.57
N ALA A 779 6.46 -37.90 26.39
CA ALA A 779 7.75 -37.25 26.62
C ALA A 779 7.95 -36.06 25.67
N SER A 780 7.62 -36.23 24.38
CA SER A 780 7.70 -35.19 23.36
C SER A 780 6.90 -33.95 23.74
N ILE A 781 5.65 -34.10 24.17
CA ILE A 781 4.82 -32.97 24.63
C ILE A 781 5.48 -32.25 25.82
N ALA A 782 6.01 -33.01 26.77
CA ALA A 782 6.64 -32.47 27.99
C ALA A 782 7.92 -31.69 27.64
N ILE A 783 8.78 -32.27 26.81
CA ILE A 783 10.04 -31.66 26.35
C ILE A 783 9.76 -30.39 25.55
N TYR A 784 8.86 -30.46 24.58
CA TYR A 784 8.47 -29.29 23.76
C TYR A 784 7.92 -28.14 24.61
N GLY A 785 6.99 -28.45 25.52
CA GLY A 785 6.46 -27.47 26.46
C GLY A 785 7.54 -26.85 27.34
N MET A 786 8.50 -27.65 27.79
CA MET A 786 9.65 -27.18 28.58
C MET A 786 10.55 -26.26 27.77
N LEU A 787 10.84 -26.57 26.50
CA LEU A 787 11.66 -25.72 25.62
C LEU A 787 11.01 -24.36 25.37
N VAL A 788 9.71 -24.30 25.13
CA VAL A 788 9.01 -23.01 24.98
C VAL A 788 9.05 -22.18 26.25
N ARG A 789 8.87 -22.82 27.42
CA ARG A 789 9.05 -22.14 28.69
C ARG A 789 10.45 -21.64 28.90
N LEU A 790 11.44 -22.43 28.48
CA LEU A 790 12.86 -22.07 28.57
C LEU A 790 13.15 -20.84 27.72
N ALA A 791 12.70 -20.81 26.47
CA ALA A 791 12.80 -19.66 25.59
C ALA A 791 12.21 -18.40 26.24
N ARG A 792 10.99 -18.55 26.81
CA ARG A 792 10.34 -17.46 27.54
C ARG A 792 11.16 -16.94 28.71
N VAL A 793 11.66 -17.83 29.57
CA VAL A 793 12.45 -17.45 30.76
C VAL A 793 13.75 -16.79 30.36
N THR A 794 14.43 -17.30 29.34
CA THR A 794 15.69 -16.75 28.83
C THR A 794 15.47 -15.31 28.32
N PHE A 795 14.51 -15.08 27.43
CA PHE A 795 14.33 -13.79 26.79
C PHE A 795 13.61 -12.77 27.67
N PHE A 796 12.69 -13.19 28.53
CA PHE A 796 12.02 -12.26 29.45
C PHE A 796 12.95 -11.70 30.52
N ASN A 797 14.06 -12.35 30.79
CA ASN A 797 15.08 -11.89 31.71
C ASN A 797 16.17 -11.04 31.04
N ASN A 798 16.25 -11.05 29.69
CA ASN A 798 17.23 -10.29 28.94
C ASN A 798 16.53 -9.35 27.94
N THR A 799 16.22 -8.13 28.36
CA THR A 799 15.55 -7.12 27.53
C THR A 799 16.51 -6.21 26.75
N ASN A 800 17.83 -6.44 26.86
CA ASN A 800 18.84 -5.61 26.19
C ASN A 800 18.91 -5.91 24.68
N ARG A 801 18.58 -7.14 24.30
CA ARG A 801 18.53 -7.60 22.91
C ARG A 801 17.13 -8.07 22.57
N PHE A 802 16.75 -7.94 21.30
CA PHE A 802 15.50 -8.54 20.84
C PHE A 802 15.62 -10.05 20.82
N GLY A 803 14.69 -10.75 21.47
CA GLY A 803 14.63 -12.21 21.49
C GLY A 803 13.58 -12.71 20.52
N LEU A 804 13.92 -13.58 19.57
CA LEU A 804 12.99 -14.19 18.63
C LEU A 804 12.83 -15.67 18.92
N ILE A 805 11.63 -16.09 19.30
CA ILE A 805 11.26 -17.50 19.52
C ILE A 805 10.65 -18.02 18.22
N VAL A 806 11.24 -19.05 17.65
CA VAL A 806 10.81 -19.68 16.40
C VAL A 806 10.23 -21.05 16.71
N LEU A 807 8.98 -21.26 16.36
CA LEU A 807 8.28 -22.52 16.55
C LEU A 807 7.88 -23.08 15.17
N GLU A 808 8.56 -24.12 14.73
CA GLU A 808 8.22 -24.84 13.53
C GLU A 808 7.28 -25.99 13.86
N GLU A 809 6.29 -26.25 12.99
CA GLU A 809 5.22 -27.25 13.21
C GLU A 809 4.59 -27.18 14.60
N ALA A 810 4.26 -25.98 15.03
CA ALA A 810 3.82 -25.69 16.38
C ALA A 810 2.48 -26.32 16.80
N GLY A 811 1.76 -27.00 15.89
CA GLY A 811 0.41 -27.54 16.11
C GLY A 811 0.29 -28.41 17.36
N PRO A 812 1.06 -29.49 17.52
CA PRO A 812 0.99 -30.36 18.69
C PRO A 812 1.25 -29.64 20.00
N LEU A 813 2.20 -28.72 20.00
CA LEU A 813 2.53 -27.91 21.16
C LEU A 813 1.39 -26.94 21.52
N LEU A 814 0.91 -26.16 20.56
CA LEU A 814 -0.10 -25.13 20.77
C LEU A 814 -1.48 -25.72 21.11
N ASN A 815 -1.72 -27.00 20.78
CA ASN A 815 -2.91 -27.73 21.18
C ASN A 815 -2.77 -28.45 22.53
N SER A 816 -1.56 -28.49 23.13
CA SER A 816 -1.37 -28.91 24.52
C SER A 816 -1.72 -27.77 25.49
N ARG A 817 -2.33 -28.10 26.66
CA ARG A 817 -2.70 -27.06 27.66
C ARG A 817 -1.50 -26.27 28.18
N THR A 818 -0.39 -26.91 28.40
CA THR A 818 0.86 -26.28 28.90
C THR A 818 1.52 -25.45 27.82
N GLY A 819 1.67 -25.98 26.62
CA GLY A 819 2.23 -25.28 25.46
C GLY A 819 1.43 -24.07 25.05
N ALA A 820 0.10 -24.22 24.88
CA ALA A 820 -0.80 -23.12 24.57
C ALA A 820 -0.72 -22.01 25.62
N ARG A 821 -0.69 -22.36 26.91
CA ARG A 821 -0.57 -21.40 28.01
C ARG A 821 0.76 -20.62 27.94
N ASP A 822 1.87 -21.29 27.73
CA ASP A 822 3.18 -20.63 27.64
C ASP A 822 3.30 -19.78 26.38
N ALA A 823 2.85 -20.26 25.22
CA ALA A 823 2.78 -19.47 23.99
C ALA A 823 1.86 -18.25 24.12
N HIS A 824 0.69 -18.41 24.73
CA HIS A 824 -0.21 -17.29 25.04
C HIS A 824 0.42 -16.26 26.00
N LEU A 825 1.17 -16.71 27.01
CA LEU A 825 1.90 -15.79 27.90
C LEU A 825 3.00 -15.04 27.17
N ILE A 826 3.71 -15.72 26.25
CA ILE A 826 4.71 -15.08 25.39
C ILE A 826 4.01 -14.03 24.54
N SER A 827 3.04 -14.41 23.73
CA SER A 827 2.36 -13.51 22.80
C SER A 827 1.77 -12.29 23.50
N ARG A 828 1.11 -12.49 24.66
CA ARG A 828 0.52 -11.41 25.44
C ARG A 828 1.53 -10.44 26.05
N ARG A 829 2.74 -10.91 26.39
CA ARG A 829 3.75 -10.12 27.11
C ARG A 829 4.99 -9.80 26.26
N ALA A 830 5.09 -10.34 25.08
CA ALA A 830 6.22 -10.25 24.16
C ALA A 830 6.74 -8.80 24.02
N ARG A 831 5.85 -7.87 23.77
CA ARG A 831 6.17 -6.44 23.64
C ARG A 831 6.93 -5.89 24.85
N LYS A 832 6.47 -6.20 26.09
CA LYS A 832 7.07 -5.66 27.34
C LYS A 832 8.47 -6.21 27.60
N HIS A 833 8.76 -7.39 27.05
CA HIS A 833 10.04 -8.07 27.25
C HIS A 833 10.93 -8.00 26.03
N TYR A 834 10.59 -7.16 25.06
CA TYR A 834 11.33 -7.00 23.80
C TYR A 834 11.61 -8.35 23.13
N THR A 835 10.57 -9.18 23.07
CA THR A 835 10.60 -10.55 22.56
C THR A 835 9.54 -10.70 21.48
N GLY A 836 9.85 -11.39 20.39
CA GLY A 836 8.94 -11.78 19.34
C GLY A 836 8.74 -13.29 19.27
N MET A 837 7.71 -13.70 18.54
CA MET A 837 7.47 -15.11 18.23
C MET A 837 7.17 -15.25 16.74
N LEU A 838 7.85 -16.18 16.09
CA LEU A 838 7.60 -16.60 14.72
C LEU A 838 7.02 -18.02 14.75
N ILE A 839 5.78 -18.17 14.34
CA ILE A 839 5.08 -19.45 14.26
C ILE A 839 5.03 -19.87 12.80
N ILE A 840 5.52 -21.06 12.50
CA ILE A 840 5.45 -21.66 11.17
C ILE A 840 4.45 -22.82 11.23
N THR A 841 3.40 -22.78 10.39
CA THR A 841 2.33 -23.77 10.45
C THR A 841 1.72 -24.04 9.08
N GLN A 842 1.19 -25.27 8.93
CA GLN A 842 0.44 -25.67 7.73
C GLN A 842 -1.06 -25.41 7.90
N ASN A 843 -1.57 -25.34 9.14
CA ASN A 843 -2.99 -25.13 9.42
C ASN A 843 -3.21 -24.20 10.61
N PRO A 844 -3.11 -22.89 10.41
CA PRO A 844 -3.20 -21.92 11.51
C PRO A 844 -4.53 -21.97 12.27
N ILE A 845 -5.61 -22.38 11.62
CA ILE A 845 -6.93 -22.47 12.26
C ILE A 845 -6.96 -23.57 13.33
N LYS A 846 -6.40 -24.73 13.03
CA LYS A 846 -6.31 -25.84 13.97
C LYS A 846 -5.25 -25.58 15.04
N ASP A 847 -4.08 -25.16 14.60
CA ASP A 847 -2.90 -25.08 15.46
C ASP A 847 -3.00 -23.94 16.49
N LEU A 848 -3.73 -22.87 16.16
CA LEU A 848 -3.93 -21.75 17.09
C LEU A 848 -5.23 -21.87 17.92
N ALA A 849 -5.99 -22.94 17.78
CA ALA A 849 -7.33 -23.06 18.39
C ALA A 849 -7.35 -22.82 19.90
N LEU A 850 -6.34 -23.27 20.65
CA LEU A 850 -6.24 -23.07 22.11
C LEU A 850 -5.48 -21.80 22.50
N MET A 851 -4.51 -21.37 21.69
CA MET A 851 -3.75 -20.18 21.96
C MET A 851 -4.55 -18.91 21.64
N GLY A 852 -5.39 -18.95 20.59
CA GLY A 852 -6.05 -17.80 20.03
C GLY A 852 -5.12 -16.97 19.11
N ASP A 853 -5.71 -16.25 18.19
CA ASP A 853 -5.00 -15.40 17.21
C ASP A 853 -4.98 -13.91 17.58
N GLU A 854 -5.64 -13.53 18.67
CA GLU A 854 -5.82 -12.12 19.09
C GLU A 854 -4.52 -11.35 19.34
N PHE A 855 -3.41 -12.05 19.64
CA PHE A 855 -2.09 -11.46 19.86
C PHE A 855 -1.15 -11.56 18.67
N ILE A 856 -1.58 -12.20 17.58
CA ILE A 856 -0.84 -12.26 16.32
C ILE A 856 -1.13 -11.00 15.54
N THR A 857 -0.14 -10.16 15.36
CA THR A 857 -0.30 -8.86 14.72
C THR A 857 0.08 -8.87 13.26
N GLN A 858 0.97 -9.79 12.86
CA GLN A 858 1.49 -9.87 11.50
C GLN A 858 1.32 -11.30 10.98
N GLN A 859 1.00 -11.43 9.69
CA GLN A 859 0.79 -12.74 9.07
C GLN A 859 1.37 -12.75 7.66
N ILE A 860 2.13 -13.79 7.34
CA ILE A 860 2.57 -14.14 5.98
C ILE A 860 1.81 -15.41 5.61
N ILE A 861 0.97 -15.32 4.61
CA ILE A 861 0.09 -16.42 4.19
C ILE A 861 0.48 -16.80 2.77
N VAL A 862 1.13 -17.96 2.62
CA VAL A 862 1.42 -18.53 1.30
C VAL A 862 0.26 -19.42 0.83
N PRO A 863 0.17 -19.85 -0.44
CA PRO A 863 -0.93 -20.64 -0.96
C PRO A 863 -1.22 -21.93 -0.18
N PHE A 864 -2.48 -22.38 -0.22
CA PHE A 864 -2.97 -23.64 0.33
C PHE A 864 -3.45 -24.58 -0.78
N GLU A 865 -3.37 -25.87 -0.56
CA GLU A 865 -3.90 -26.87 -1.51
C GLU A 865 -5.40 -27.12 -1.31
N LYS A 866 -5.90 -26.91 -0.09
CA LYS A 866 -7.29 -27.22 0.29
C LYS A 866 -8.13 -25.95 0.40
N GLU A 867 -9.17 -25.85 -0.42
CA GLU A 867 -10.06 -24.69 -0.46
C GLU A 867 -10.68 -24.36 0.90
N GLY A 868 -11.11 -25.37 1.66
CA GLY A 868 -11.71 -25.15 2.98
C GLY A 868 -10.76 -24.47 3.97
N ILE A 869 -9.47 -24.83 3.94
CA ILE A 869 -8.45 -24.21 4.78
C ILE A 869 -8.17 -22.78 4.28
N ALA A 870 -7.99 -22.61 2.98
CA ALA A 870 -7.74 -21.30 2.37
C ALA A 870 -8.86 -20.30 2.72
N ARG A 871 -10.13 -20.70 2.59
CA ARG A 871 -11.29 -19.87 2.95
C ARG A 871 -11.33 -19.54 4.44
N ALA A 872 -11.07 -20.50 5.32
CA ALA A 872 -11.07 -20.29 6.76
C ALA A 872 -9.95 -19.33 7.18
N VAL A 873 -8.75 -19.46 6.61
CA VAL A 873 -7.61 -18.58 6.87
C VAL A 873 -7.88 -17.18 6.33
N ALA A 874 -8.38 -17.04 5.12
CA ALA A 874 -8.74 -15.75 4.54
C ALA A 874 -9.81 -15.03 5.39
N ALA A 875 -10.82 -15.76 5.86
CA ALA A 875 -11.85 -15.20 6.74
C ALA A 875 -11.26 -14.74 8.09
N SER A 876 -10.37 -15.53 8.72
CA SER A 876 -9.69 -15.14 9.96
C SER A 876 -8.78 -13.92 9.77
N ALA A 877 -8.15 -13.82 8.60
CA ALA A 877 -7.35 -12.68 8.19
C ALA A 877 -8.19 -11.43 7.90
N GLY A 878 -9.51 -11.57 7.82
CA GLY A 878 -10.46 -10.50 7.50
C GLY A 878 -10.55 -10.19 6.01
N LEU A 879 -10.11 -11.13 5.15
CA LEU A 879 -10.26 -11.04 3.71
C LEU A 879 -11.54 -11.75 3.28
N PRO A 880 -12.54 -11.02 2.78
CA PRO A 880 -13.77 -11.63 2.28
C PRO A 880 -13.54 -12.16 0.85
N LEU A 881 -13.17 -13.44 0.71
CA LEU A 881 -12.96 -14.06 -0.61
C LEU A 881 -14.19 -14.00 -1.51
N ASP A 882 -15.38 -13.95 -0.93
CA ASP A 882 -16.63 -13.81 -1.71
C ASP A 882 -16.76 -12.42 -2.37
N GLU A 883 -16.13 -11.40 -1.80
CA GLU A 883 -16.06 -10.05 -2.37
C GLU A 883 -14.90 -9.90 -3.38
N TYR A 884 -13.90 -10.79 -3.31
CA TYR A 884 -12.68 -10.76 -4.13
C TYR A 884 -12.38 -12.14 -4.73
N PRO A 885 -13.20 -12.62 -5.66
CA PRO A 885 -13.03 -13.95 -6.25
C PRO A 885 -11.69 -14.12 -6.98
N GLU A 886 -11.10 -13.04 -7.49
CA GLU A 886 -9.79 -13.06 -8.15
C GLU A 886 -8.65 -13.47 -7.23
N PHE A 887 -8.81 -13.34 -5.90
CA PHE A 887 -7.82 -13.79 -4.93
C PHE A 887 -7.99 -15.25 -4.52
N GLN A 888 -9.13 -15.86 -4.84
CA GLN A 888 -9.35 -17.28 -4.57
C GLN A 888 -8.30 -18.12 -5.28
N ASP A 889 -8.01 -17.83 -6.54
CA ASP A 889 -6.98 -18.51 -7.32
C ASP A 889 -5.56 -18.33 -6.76
N PHE A 890 -5.32 -17.22 -6.09
CA PHE A 890 -4.04 -16.95 -5.43
C PHE A 890 -3.89 -17.76 -4.13
N PHE A 891 -4.95 -17.85 -3.32
CA PHE A 891 -4.91 -18.62 -2.08
C PHE A 891 -4.93 -20.13 -2.32
N LEU A 892 -5.53 -20.58 -3.43
CA LEU A 892 -5.51 -21.96 -3.86
C LEU A 892 -4.33 -22.15 -4.82
N ALA A 893 -3.41 -23.01 -4.47
CA ALA A 893 -2.51 -23.59 -5.42
C ALA A 893 -3.37 -24.28 -6.48
N ALA A 894 -3.42 -23.72 -7.69
CA ALA A 894 -4.21 -24.33 -8.75
C ALA A 894 -3.74 -25.78 -8.93
N ALA A 895 -4.60 -26.73 -8.56
CA ALA A 895 -4.39 -28.14 -8.78
C ALA A 895 -4.43 -28.46 -10.28
N GLY A 896 -3.60 -27.83 -11.08
CA GLY A 896 -3.60 -27.95 -12.55
C GLY A 896 -2.36 -27.34 -13.19
N ALA A 897 -1.52 -26.64 -12.45
CA ALA A 897 -0.30 -26.07 -13.03
C ALA A 897 0.76 -27.13 -13.36
N GLU A 898 0.67 -28.33 -12.82
CA GLU A 898 1.55 -29.45 -13.17
C GLU A 898 1.08 -30.24 -14.40
N GLU A 899 -0.21 -30.24 -14.71
CA GLU A 899 -0.73 -30.96 -15.89
C GLU A 899 -0.54 -30.20 -17.22
N MET A 900 -0.15 -28.93 -17.20
CA MET A 900 0.15 -28.14 -18.41
C MET A 900 1.63 -28.04 -18.74
N ARG A 901 2.50 -28.82 -18.16
CA ARG A 901 3.83 -29.03 -18.71
C ARG A 901 3.69 -30.10 -19.79
N ASP A 902 3.52 -29.67 -21.04
CA ASP A 902 3.71 -30.54 -22.19
C ASP A 902 5.20 -30.99 -22.20
N PRO A 903 5.50 -32.26 -21.89
CA PRO A 903 6.88 -32.74 -21.86
C PRO A 903 7.50 -32.86 -23.24
N THR A 904 6.78 -32.48 -24.31
CA THR A 904 7.22 -32.64 -25.71
C THR A 904 7.56 -31.31 -26.40
N ALA A 905 7.40 -30.18 -25.73
CA ALA A 905 7.77 -28.86 -26.25
C ALA A 905 9.26 -28.55 -25.99
N PHE A 906 10.16 -29.35 -26.51
CA PHE A 906 11.57 -29.01 -26.71
C PHE A 906 11.70 -28.31 -28.04
N ASP A 907 11.97 -27.01 -28.04
CA ASP A 907 12.38 -26.26 -29.21
C ASP A 907 13.92 -26.16 -29.18
N ASP A 908 14.54 -26.98 -30.01
CA ASP A 908 15.99 -27.23 -30.03
C ASP A 908 16.82 -26.08 -30.68
N ASP A 909 16.22 -24.98 -31.09
CA ASP A 909 16.89 -24.03 -31.98
C ASP A 909 17.27 -22.64 -31.44
N HIS A 910 17.03 -22.31 -30.15
CA HIS A 910 17.49 -21.02 -29.60
C HIS A 910 17.89 -21.09 -28.15
N PRO A 911 19.22 -21.05 -27.84
CA PRO A 911 19.70 -20.84 -26.45
C PRO A 911 19.68 -19.34 -26.12
N GLY A 912 18.49 -18.79 -25.89
CA GLY A 912 18.28 -17.47 -25.28
C GLY A 912 17.56 -17.64 -23.95
N PRO A 913 17.69 -16.67 -23.01
CA PRO A 913 16.98 -16.78 -21.73
C PRO A 913 15.48 -16.91 -22.01
N SER A 914 14.94 -18.07 -21.68
CA SER A 914 13.53 -18.42 -21.81
C SER A 914 12.65 -17.34 -21.17
N LYS A 915 11.98 -16.55 -21.99
CA LYS A 915 10.83 -15.77 -21.58
C LYS A 915 9.67 -16.72 -21.36
N THR A 916 9.58 -17.28 -20.17
CA THR A 916 8.38 -17.97 -19.71
C THR A 916 7.28 -16.94 -19.46
N THR A 917 6.63 -16.52 -20.52
CA THR A 917 5.32 -15.90 -20.46
C THR A 917 4.30 -17.03 -20.32
N GLY A 918 3.84 -17.28 -19.09
CA GLY A 918 2.73 -18.20 -18.85
C GLY A 918 2.85 -18.88 -17.49
N SER A 919 1.92 -18.59 -16.59
CA SER A 919 1.81 -19.14 -15.24
C SER A 919 3.09 -19.00 -14.42
N GLY A 920 3.40 -17.78 -13.97
CA GLY A 920 4.50 -17.57 -13.03
C GLY A 920 4.33 -18.47 -11.82
N SER A 921 5.38 -19.25 -11.52
CA SER A 921 5.48 -20.04 -10.31
C SER A 921 4.89 -19.28 -9.11
N LEU A 922 3.96 -19.88 -8.37
CA LEU A 922 3.41 -19.34 -7.13
C LEU A 922 4.43 -19.31 -5.99
N GLN A 923 5.63 -19.84 -6.22
CA GLN A 923 6.72 -19.82 -5.24
C GLN A 923 7.09 -18.38 -4.85
N GLY A 924 7.16 -18.14 -3.56
CA GLY A 924 7.49 -16.84 -2.99
C GLY A 924 6.36 -15.81 -3.08
N ARG A 925 5.19 -16.15 -3.60
CA ARG A 925 4.00 -15.29 -3.48
C ARG A 925 3.33 -15.52 -2.13
N ALA A 926 2.95 -14.44 -1.49
CA ALA A 926 2.27 -14.48 -0.21
C ALA A 926 1.29 -13.31 -0.06
N PHE A 927 0.29 -13.48 0.80
CA PHE A 927 -0.39 -12.33 1.39
C PHE A 927 0.32 -11.94 2.67
N PHE A 928 0.51 -10.66 2.85
CA PHE A 928 1.10 -10.09 4.05
C PHE A 928 0.10 -9.20 4.76
N ILE A 929 -0.12 -9.46 6.04
CA ILE A 929 -0.85 -8.59 6.94
C ILE A 929 0.18 -7.98 7.89
N ASP A 930 0.28 -6.67 7.87
CA ASP A 930 1.23 -5.96 8.71
C ASP A 930 0.66 -5.58 10.10
N GLU A 931 1.50 -4.97 10.93
CA GLU A 931 1.14 -4.56 12.29
C GLU A 931 -0.02 -3.55 12.37
N PHE A 932 -0.32 -2.86 11.27
CA PHE A 932 -1.43 -1.90 11.14
C PHE A 932 -2.69 -2.53 10.55
N ARG A 933 -2.69 -3.86 10.37
CA ARG A 933 -3.77 -4.60 9.71
C ARG A 933 -4.00 -4.18 8.25
N ARG A 934 -2.96 -3.67 7.57
CA ARG A 934 -2.96 -3.48 6.14
C ARG A 934 -2.64 -4.81 5.49
N LEU A 935 -3.39 -5.12 4.44
CA LEU A 935 -3.33 -6.40 3.74
C LEU A 935 -2.90 -6.17 2.30
N GLY A 936 -1.98 -6.97 1.79
CA GLY A 936 -1.54 -6.91 0.40
C GLY A 936 -0.91 -8.20 -0.09
N ALA A 937 -1.02 -8.45 -1.39
CA ALA A 937 -0.28 -9.50 -2.08
C ALA A 937 1.18 -9.07 -2.25
N ILE A 938 2.13 -9.92 -1.89
CA ILE A 938 3.55 -9.65 -2.02
C ILE A 938 4.28 -10.77 -2.76
N GLN A 939 5.36 -10.39 -3.44
CA GLN A 939 6.39 -11.33 -3.87
C GLN A 939 7.54 -11.23 -2.88
N ILE A 940 7.84 -12.30 -2.17
CA ILE A 940 8.98 -12.37 -1.25
C ILE A 940 10.26 -12.12 -2.05
N ALA A 941 11.09 -11.19 -1.59
CA ALA A 941 12.36 -10.91 -2.22
C ALA A 941 13.30 -12.11 -2.07
N ARG A 942 13.93 -12.52 -3.18
CA ARG A 942 14.92 -13.57 -3.15
C ARG A 942 16.12 -13.16 -2.28
N GLU A 943 16.76 -14.12 -1.62
CA GLU A 943 18.03 -13.87 -0.97
C GLU A 943 19.10 -13.56 -2.02
N PRO A 944 19.77 -12.38 -1.97
CA PRO A 944 20.75 -12.01 -2.99
C PRO A 944 22.03 -12.84 -2.93
N ASN A 945 22.41 -13.35 -1.76
CA ASN A 945 23.55 -14.24 -1.60
C ASN A 945 23.18 -15.67 -2.04
N GLU A 946 23.79 -16.14 -3.12
CA GLU A 946 23.47 -17.42 -3.73
C GLU A 946 23.75 -18.62 -2.80
N ILE A 947 24.76 -18.52 -1.93
CA ILE A 947 25.08 -19.58 -0.94
C ILE A 947 23.95 -19.68 0.08
N LEU A 948 23.49 -18.55 0.60
CA LEU A 948 22.37 -18.48 1.55
C LEU A 948 21.06 -18.86 0.89
N HIS A 949 20.86 -18.44 -0.37
CA HIS A 949 19.69 -18.82 -1.14
C HIS A 949 19.52 -20.34 -1.21
N ARG A 950 20.60 -21.06 -1.55
CA ARG A 950 20.61 -22.52 -1.58
C ARG A 950 20.44 -23.15 -0.19
N ALA A 951 21.02 -22.54 0.84
CA ALA A 951 20.87 -23.02 2.22
C ALA A 951 19.44 -22.85 2.78
N TYR A 952 18.67 -21.91 2.23
CA TYR A 952 17.27 -21.73 2.63
C TYR A 952 16.30 -22.62 1.84
N ASP A 953 16.70 -23.01 0.61
CA ASP A 953 15.89 -23.87 -0.23
C ASP A 953 16.00 -25.33 0.24
N THR A 954 14.90 -25.87 0.69
CA THR A 954 14.81 -27.27 1.18
C THR A 954 14.25 -28.22 0.15
N THR A 955 13.98 -27.73 -1.07
CA THR A 955 13.51 -28.57 -2.17
C THR A 955 14.64 -29.50 -2.59
N PRO A 956 14.47 -30.85 -2.55
CA PRO A 956 15.50 -31.76 -3.00
C PRO A 956 15.89 -31.47 -4.45
N ASP A 957 17.19 -31.26 -4.70
CA ASP A 957 17.71 -31.07 -6.04
C ASP A 957 17.34 -32.26 -6.93
N GLN A 958 16.45 -32.05 -7.89
CA GLN A 958 16.10 -33.06 -8.92
C GLN A 958 17.24 -33.31 -9.91
N GLY A 959 18.43 -32.73 -9.67
CA GLY A 959 19.60 -32.74 -10.55
C GLY A 959 20.79 -33.59 -10.10
N ALA A 960 20.68 -34.31 -9.00
CA ALA A 960 21.74 -35.22 -8.54
C ALA A 960 21.28 -36.69 -8.65
N ALA A 961 20.89 -37.16 -9.83
CA ALA A 961 20.74 -38.55 -10.18
C ALA A 961 21.58 -38.88 -11.43
#